data_a68ff9b5e0edc5deeae3e19a46e40c2c
#
_entry.id   a68ff9b5e0edc5deeae3e19a46e40c2c
#
_cell.length_a   1.000
_cell.length_b   1.000
_cell.length_c   1.000
_cell.angle_alpha   90.00
_cell.angle_beta   90.00
_cell.angle_gamma   90.00
#
_symmetry.space_group_name_H-M   'P 1'
#
loop_
_entity.id
_entity.type
_entity.pdbx_description
1 polymer ?
#
loop_
_entity_poly.entity_id
_entity_poly.type
_entity_poly.pdbx_seq_one_letter_code
_entity_poly.pdbx_strand_id
1 'polypeptide(L)'
;MTKFAVLCTLWASMLAAPYASAAYTFPVYADSAQVDAACERTLNDLKQQEAVLQQQGADDGKAAVADTAGAAALLAAMDAMTLRYEDTLGPMALLTPVHPDKAIRDATEACDLKYTAFNTAFLQNAAVYARLKQTQPTDAIDRRFQQDLLDAFEDSGVGLPAEQQKRALDISTESTRLSQEFERRIREDKTLVPFTQRELAGVPVAVWKHAKRDAQGRYLLGLDYPSSFPVIENAVSAAARERMWRAFHNLGGADNLKLLSQLAALRREYAGLFGFASYADFVLRRRMAGTEAKVQDFLGAVKRVVSQRELTDLALLRVAKAQHLKQSLRATVVQRWDVAFYTERARRAKYAVDQEQLRAYFPPEVSLQFVFRLAQHLFGVSLSPVAQTLWHPDARAFEVRDTASGNALGTLYVDLYPRADKFNHAAVWSFRGVSTLAGRLPAAGLVVNFNRRGLTLDELETLLHEFGHGVHSLLSQTRYASQAGTNVQHDFVEAPSQMLEDWVYDPRVMALFKRVCPACKPVPPALLAKAKRAKEFGKGIQVSRQQLYASYDLALHGKQPQDPMVLWARMEGETPLGHVAGSMLPAGFAHIASGYAAGYYGYLWSLVLAEDLRTAFATDKLDAGVGRRYRETVLANGGQVAPEELLQQFLGRPSDSKAFFKALEKQ
;
A
#
# COMPACT_ATOMS: atom_id res chain seq x y z
N MET A 1 22.77 -50.06 63.93
CA MET A 1 21.39 -49.58 63.76
C MET A 1 21.48 -48.15 63.35
N THR A 2 21.46 -47.85 62.04
CA THR A 2 21.54 -46.48 61.54
C THR A 2 20.66 -46.44 60.30
N LYS A 3 19.56 -45.64 60.33
CA LYS A 3 18.60 -45.45 59.26
C LYS A 3 19.16 -44.46 58.25
N PHE A 4 19.29 -44.87 56.99
CA PHE A 4 19.50 -43.99 55.82
C PHE A 4 18.17 -43.38 55.41
N ALA A 5 18.08 -42.06 55.41
CA ALA A 5 16.95 -41.29 54.81
C ALA A 5 17.32 -40.97 53.36
N VAL A 6 16.48 -41.44 52.44
CA VAL A 6 16.55 -41.11 51.00
C VAL A 6 15.75 -39.82 50.78
N LEU A 7 16.43 -38.73 50.42
CA LEU A 7 15.80 -37.51 49.91
C LEU A 7 15.41 -37.70 48.44
N CYS A 8 14.11 -37.83 48.14
CA CYS A 8 13.58 -37.68 46.79
C CYS A 8 13.44 -36.19 46.45
N THR A 9 14.31 -35.69 45.61
CA THR A 9 14.16 -34.37 44.99
C THR A 9 13.09 -34.45 43.89
N LEU A 10 11.92 -33.91 44.17
CA LEU A 10 10.87 -33.65 43.18
C LEU A 10 11.32 -32.49 42.26
N TRP A 11 11.69 -32.79 41.05
CA TRP A 11 11.79 -31.83 39.98
C TRP A 11 10.33 -31.46 39.56
N ALA A 12 9.86 -30.31 40.00
CA ALA A 12 8.64 -29.71 39.47
C ALA A 12 8.91 -29.20 38.06
N SER A 13 8.50 -29.96 37.09
CA SER A 13 8.37 -29.48 35.70
C SER A 13 7.30 -28.39 35.69
N MET A 14 7.71 -27.12 35.68
CA MET A 14 6.83 -26.01 35.32
C MET A 14 6.43 -26.22 33.84
N LEU A 15 5.34 -26.90 33.61
CA LEU A 15 4.57 -26.79 32.35
C LEU A 15 4.13 -25.34 32.28
N ALA A 16 4.82 -24.54 31.45
CA ALA A 16 4.33 -23.23 31.07
C ALA A 16 2.92 -23.43 30.48
N ALA A 17 1.90 -22.96 31.17
CA ALA A 17 0.56 -22.90 30.62
C ALA A 17 0.62 -22.16 29.28
N PRO A 18 0.02 -22.70 28.19
CA PRO A 18 -0.02 -21.97 26.95
C PRO A 18 -0.75 -20.65 27.21
N TYR A 19 -0.07 -19.53 27.00
CA TYR A 19 -0.71 -18.22 27.02
C TYR A 19 -1.92 -18.28 26.08
N ALA A 20 -3.11 -17.95 26.57
CA ALA A 20 -4.27 -17.80 25.70
C ALA A 20 -3.92 -16.83 24.58
N SER A 21 -4.24 -17.20 23.34
CA SER A 21 -3.99 -16.33 22.18
C SER A 21 -4.78 -15.05 22.34
N ALA A 22 -4.11 -13.90 22.25
CA ALA A 22 -4.74 -12.57 22.23
C ALA A 22 -4.98 -12.11 20.79
N ALA A 23 -4.82 -13.00 19.80
CA ALA A 23 -5.04 -12.70 18.41
C ALA A 23 -6.49 -12.28 18.15
N TYR A 24 -6.66 -11.21 17.36
CA TYR A 24 -7.96 -10.80 16.89
C TYR A 24 -8.61 -11.92 16.06
N THR A 25 -9.88 -12.21 16.33
CA THR A 25 -10.63 -13.19 15.54
C THR A 25 -11.32 -12.49 14.37
N PHE A 26 -10.92 -12.86 13.16
CA PHE A 26 -11.50 -12.27 11.94
C PHE A 26 -12.97 -12.71 11.78
N PRO A 27 -13.91 -11.78 11.51
CA PRO A 27 -15.31 -12.14 11.30
C PRO A 27 -15.47 -12.92 9.99
N VAL A 28 -16.23 -14.01 10.04
CA VAL A 28 -16.56 -14.81 8.87
C VAL A 28 -18.07 -14.69 8.62
N TYR A 29 -18.43 -14.39 7.38
CA TYR A 29 -19.82 -14.28 6.94
C TYR A 29 -20.15 -15.46 6.03
N ALA A 30 -21.25 -16.16 6.33
CA ALA A 30 -21.69 -17.30 5.53
C ALA A 30 -22.37 -16.85 4.22
N ASP A 31 -22.96 -15.67 4.21
CA ASP A 31 -23.71 -15.10 3.09
C ASP A 31 -23.78 -13.56 3.18
N SER A 32 -24.33 -12.93 2.14
CA SER A 32 -24.51 -11.47 2.09
C SER A 32 -25.48 -10.94 3.13
N ALA A 33 -26.51 -11.73 3.53
CA ALA A 33 -27.46 -11.30 4.53
C ALA A 33 -26.83 -11.09 5.92
N GLN A 34 -25.81 -11.89 6.26
CA GLN A 34 -25.03 -11.69 7.48
C GLN A 34 -24.18 -10.42 7.43
N VAL A 35 -23.62 -10.09 6.25
CA VAL A 35 -22.89 -8.82 6.02
C VAL A 35 -23.84 -7.65 6.21
N ASP A 36 -25.02 -7.68 5.55
CA ASP A 36 -26.03 -6.62 5.65
C ASP A 36 -26.49 -6.43 7.09
N ALA A 37 -26.78 -7.50 7.81
CA ALA A 37 -27.21 -7.43 9.21
C ALA A 37 -26.11 -6.86 10.13
N ALA A 38 -24.84 -7.20 9.90
CA ALA A 38 -23.73 -6.64 10.67
C ALA A 38 -23.53 -5.15 10.35
N CYS A 39 -23.64 -4.76 9.08
CA CYS A 39 -23.60 -3.39 8.62
C CYS A 39 -24.66 -2.52 9.29
N GLU A 40 -25.94 -2.93 9.20
CA GLU A 40 -27.05 -2.18 9.77
C GLU A 40 -26.95 -2.03 11.29
N ARG A 41 -26.55 -3.09 12.01
CA ARG A 41 -26.31 -2.98 13.46
C ARG A 41 -25.25 -1.94 13.77
N THR A 42 -24.10 -1.97 13.05
CA THR A 42 -23.02 -1.02 13.32
C THR A 42 -23.42 0.41 12.98
N LEU A 43 -24.10 0.64 11.85
CA LEU A 43 -24.59 1.97 11.50
C LEU A 43 -25.61 2.51 12.51
N ASN A 44 -26.49 1.65 13.03
CA ASN A 44 -27.44 2.04 14.08
C ASN A 44 -26.72 2.39 15.40
N ASP A 45 -25.70 1.62 15.79
CA ASP A 45 -24.90 1.91 16.98
C ASP A 45 -24.16 3.25 16.82
N LEU A 46 -23.58 3.52 15.66
CA LEU A 46 -22.90 4.80 15.37
C LEU A 46 -23.87 5.99 15.41
N LYS A 47 -25.10 5.84 14.88
CA LYS A 47 -26.15 6.87 14.97
C LYS A 47 -26.59 7.12 16.44
N GLN A 48 -26.65 6.08 17.25
CA GLN A 48 -26.93 6.24 18.69
C GLN A 48 -25.79 6.98 19.40
N GLN A 49 -24.53 6.66 19.10
CA GLN A 49 -23.38 7.39 19.64
C GLN A 49 -23.37 8.85 19.21
N GLU A 50 -23.69 9.15 17.95
CA GLU A 50 -23.87 10.52 17.47
C GLU A 50 -24.95 11.26 18.26
N ALA A 51 -26.13 10.65 18.46
CA ALA A 51 -27.21 11.27 19.21
C ALA A 51 -26.81 11.59 20.66
N VAL A 52 -26.03 10.71 21.31
CA VAL A 52 -25.50 10.98 22.67
C VAL A 52 -24.54 12.17 22.64
N LEU A 53 -23.63 12.25 21.64
CA LEU A 53 -22.73 13.38 21.48
C LEU A 53 -23.46 14.71 21.27
N GLN A 54 -24.59 14.69 20.54
CA GLN A 54 -25.43 15.88 20.32
C GLN A 54 -26.16 16.31 21.59
N GLN A 55 -26.77 15.37 22.37
CA GLN A 55 -27.50 15.67 23.59
C GLN A 55 -26.62 16.24 24.69
N GLN A 56 -25.45 15.63 24.92
CA GLN A 56 -24.48 16.15 25.87
C GLN A 56 -24.08 17.59 25.56
N GLY A 57 -24.09 18.01 24.28
CA GLY A 57 -23.82 19.40 23.86
C GLY A 57 -24.95 20.37 24.20
N ALA A 58 -26.19 19.89 24.34
CA ALA A 58 -27.34 20.72 24.70
C ALA A 58 -27.45 20.91 26.22
N ASP A 59 -27.07 19.90 27.01
CA ASP A 59 -27.21 19.88 28.48
C ASP A 59 -25.99 20.52 29.18
N ASP A 60 -24.79 20.41 28.61
CA ASP A 60 -23.58 21.04 29.15
C ASP A 60 -23.59 22.53 28.81
N GLY A 61 -24.20 23.34 29.64
CA GLY A 61 -24.02 24.80 29.59
C GLY A 61 -22.51 25.12 29.49
N LYS A 62 -22.12 26.22 28.85
CA LYS A 62 -20.77 26.68 28.45
C LYS A 62 -19.57 26.40 29.40
N ALA A 63 -19.81 25.93 30.60
CA ALA A 63 -18.83 25.70 31.65
C ALA A 63 -18.22 24.27 31.67
N ALA A 64 -18.97 23.23 31.25
CA ALA A 64 -18.53 21.83 31.44
C ALA A 64 -17.56 21.29 30.36
N VAL A 65 -17.48 21.93 29.20
CA VAL A 65 -16.57 21.51 28.10
C VAL A 65 -15.19 22.19 28.20
N ALA A 66 -15.09 23.25 28.99
CA ALA A 66 -13.85 24.00 29.13
C ALA A 66 -12.86 23.36 30.13
N ASP A 67 -13.27 22.31 30.87
CA ASP A 67 -12.36 21.61 31.75
C ASP A 67 -11.63 20.42 31.06
N THR A 68 -10.53 20.02 31.63
CA THR A 68 -9.67 18.96 31.11
C THR A 68 -10.39 17.59 31.07
N ALA A 69 -11.28 17.32 32.02
CA ALA A 69 -12.03 16.06 32.11
C ALA A 69 -13.08 15.96 31.01
N GLY A 70 -13.80 17.04 30.72
CA GLY A 70 -14.74 17.13 29.59
C GLY A 70 -14.04 16.99 28.23
N ALA A 71 -12.82 17.57 28.09
CA ALA A 71 -12.00 17.42 26.91
C ALA A 71 -11.64 15.93 26.65
N ALA A 72 -11.10 15.26 27.66
CA ALA A 72 -10.69 13.86 27.54
C ALA A 72 -11.90 12.95 27.26
N ALA A 73 -13.05 13.21 27.90
CA ALA A 73 -14.26 12.43 27.67
C ALA A 73 -14.80 12.57 26.23
N LEU A 74 -14.77 13.78 25.66
CA LEU A 74 -15.21 13.99 24.27
C LEU A 74 -14.27 13.28 23.28
N LEU A 75 -12.96 13.40 23.44
CA LEU A 75 -11.98 12.73 22.57
C LEU A 75 -12.09 11.20 22.68
N ALA A 76 -12.31 10.66 23.90
CA ALA A 76 -12.56 9.24 24.09
C ALA A 76 -13.85 8.76 23.41
N ALA A 77 -14.92 9.57 23.42
CA ALA A 77 -16.15 9.25 22.73
C ALA A 77 -15.99 9.26 21.20
N MET A 78 -15.18 10.17 20.65
CA MET A 78 -14.83 10.17 19.24
C MET A 78 -14.00 8.92 18.84
N ASP A 79 -13.02 8.52 19.67
CA ASP A 79 -12.27 7.28 19.46
C ASP A 79 -13.19 6.06 19.50
N ALA A 80 -14.17 6.02 20.43
CA ALA A 80 -15.13 4.92 20.54
C ALA A 80 -15.96 4.73 19.25
N MET A 81 -16.30 5.79 18.53
CA MET A 81 -16.95 5.68 17.21
C MET A 81 -16.01 5.03 16.19
N THR A 82 -14.75 5.43 16.17
CA THR A 82 -13.72 4.80 15.30
C THR A 82 -13.56 3.32 15.63
N LEU A 83 -13.46 2.96 16.91
CA LEU A 83 -13.37 1.57 17.37
C LEU A 83 -14.57 0.74 16.88
N ARG A 84 -15.80 1.29 17.00
CA ARG A 84 -17.01 0.62 16.56
C ARG A 84 -17.07 0.38 15.06
N TYR A 85 -16.65 1.38 14.28
CA TYR A 85 -16.48 1.26 12.82
C TYR A 85 -15.49 0.16 12.47
N GLU A 86 -14.28 0.24 12.98
CA GLU A 86 -13.18 -0.65 12.61
C GLU A 86 -13.39 -2.11 13.04
N ASP A 87 -14.16 -2.36 14.11
CA ASP A 87 -14.44 -3.73 14.56
C ASP A 87 -15.35 -4.51 13.59
N THR A 88 -16.15 -3.83 12.77
CA THR A 88 -17.08 -4.46 11.83
C THR A 88 -16.80 -4.10 10.38
N LEU A 89 -16.74 -2.81 10.05
CA LEU A 89 -16.58 -2.36 8.67
C LEU A 89 -15.11 -2.42 8.21
N GLY A 90 -14.18 -2.32 9.13
CA GLY A 90 -12.76 -2.50 8.81
C GLY A 90 -12.47 -3.87 8.18
N PRO A 91 -12.84 -5.00 8.80
CA PRO A 91 -12.74 -6.33 8.16
C PRO A 91 -13.52 -6.44 6.83
N MET A 92 -14.69 -5.81 6.70
CA MET A 92 -15.44 -5.79 5.44
C MET A 92 -14.66 -5.09 4.33
N ALA A 93 -13.94 -4.01 4.62
CA ALA A 93 -13.07 -3.33 3.66
C ALA A 93 -11.97 -4.25 3.11
N LEU A 94 -11.44 -5.18 3.93
CA LEU A 94 -10.51 -6.21 3.46
C LEU A 94 -11.25 -7.28 2.64
N LEU A 95 -12.47 -7.69 2.99
CA LEU A 95 -13.22 -8.73 2.27
C LEU A 95 -13.63 -8.29 0.86
N THR A 96 -13.94 -7.03 0.67
CA THR A 96 -14.31 -6.47 -0.64
C THR A 96 -13.35 -6.87 -1.77
N PRO A 97 -12.03 -6.69 -1.65
CA PRO A 97 -11.08 -7.06 -2.70
C PRO A 97 -10.66 -8.55 -2.69
N VAL A 98 -10.96 -9.34 -1.64
CA VAL A 98 -10.35 -10.68 -1.51
C VAL A 98 -11.35 -11.82 -1.37
N HIS A 99 -12.62 -11.58 -1.01
CA HIS A 99 -13.56 -12.66 -0.77
C HIS A 99 -13.91 -13.40 -2.08
N PRO A 100 -13.93 -14.75 -2.11
CA PRO A 100 -14.26 -15.50 -3.32
C PRO A 100 -15.73 -15.38 -3.75
N ASP A 101 -16.65 -15.25 -2.78
CA ASP A 101 -18.08 -15.09 -3.08
C ASP A 101 -18.39 -13.65 -3.47
N LYS A 102 -18.95 -13.49 -4.70
CA LYS A 102 -19.34 -12.18 -5.24
C LYS A 102 -20.43 -11.51 -4.43
N ALA A 103 -21.42 -12.27 -3.91
CA ALA A 103 -22.52 -11.69 -3.15
C ALA A 103 -22.02 -11.03 -1.85
N ILE A 104 -21.01 -11.63 -1.21
CA ILE A 104 -20.36 -11.04 -0.04
C ILE A 104 -19.59 -9.77 -0.42
N ARG A 105 -18.83 -9.78 -1.53
CA ARG A 105 -18.12 -8.58 -2.01
C ARG A 105 -19.08 -7.43 -2.32
N ASP A 106 -20.17 -7.73 -3.02
CA ASP A 106 -21.19 -6.73 -3.37
C ASP A 106 -21.86 -6.14 -2.11
N ALA A 107 -22.15 -6.98 -1.10
CA ALA A 107 -22.72 -6.52 0.17
C ALA A 107 -21.74 -5.66 0.99
N THR A 108 -20.44 -5.98 0.97
CA THR A 108 -19.43 -5.15 1.64
C THR A 108 -19.22 -3.81 0.94
N GLU A 109 -19.25 -3.76 -0.41
CA GLU A 109 -19.25 -2.51 -1.18
C GLU A 109 -20.50 -1.65 -0.87
N ALA A 110 -21.67 -2.27 -0.79
CA ALA A 110 -22.92 -1.57 -0.44
C ALA A 110 -22.89 -1.01 1.00
N CYS A 111 -22.28 -1.74 1.94
CA CYS A 111 -22.09 -1.27 3.30
C CYS A 111 -21.16 -0.06 3.38
N ASP A 112 -20.06 -0.07 2.62
CA ASP A 112 -19.12 1.04 2.56
C ASP A 112 -19.78 2.32 2.03
N LEU A 113 -20.66 2.22 1.03
CA LEU A 113 -21.47 3.36 0.56
C LEU A 113 -22.39 3.92 1.64
N LYS A 114 -23.07 3.06 2.39
CA LYS A 114 -23.94 3.49 3.50
C LYS A 114 -23.12 4.18 4.60
N TYR A 115 -21.94 3.63 4.91
CA TYR A 115 -21.04 4.24 5.89
C TYR A 115 -20.50 5.58 5.40
N THR A 116 -20.08 5.68 4.14
CA THR A 116 -19.60 6.95 3.54
C THR A 116 -20.67 8.05 3.69
N ALA A 117 -21.92 7.74 3.38
CA ALA A 117 -23.02 8.67 3.55
C ALA A 117 -23.23 9.07 5.02
N PHE A 118 -23.22 8.10 5.94
CA PHE A 118 -23.33 8.35 7.38
C PHE A 118 -22.16 9.21 7.87
N ASN A 119 -20.92 8.83 7.57
CA ASN A 119 -19.74 9.51 8.07
C ASN A 119 -19.63 10.95 7.56
N THR A 120 -19.94 11.19 6.27
CA THR A 120 -19.96 12.55 5.73
C THR A 120 -21.01 13.42 6.42
N ALA A 121 -22.22 12.87 6.64
CA ALA A 121 -23.28 13.59 7.37
C ALA A 121 -22.89 13.87 8.83
N PHE A 122 -22.29 12.89 9.52
CA PHE A 122 -21.76 13.05 10.88
C PHE A 122 -20.70 14.17 10.95
N LEU A 123 -19.76 14.17 10.02
CA LEU A 123 -18.72 15.20 9.95
C LEU A 123 -19.24 16.60 9.51
N GLN A 124 -20.51 16.70 9.15
CA GLN A 124 -21.21 17.99 8.93
C GLN A 124 -22.00 18.45 10.17
N ASN A 125 -21.92 17.71 11.29
CA ASN A 125 -22.65 18.05 12.52
C ASN A 125 -22.04 19.25 13.23
N ALA A 126 -22.69 20.40 13.09
CA ALA A 126 -22.21 21.68 13.65
C ALA A 126 -22.14 21.68 15.19
N ALA A 127 -23.02 20.93 15.88
CA ALA A 127 -23.02 20.86 17.34
C ALA A 127 -21.80 20.12 17.87
N VAL A 128 -21.47 18.97 17.29
CA VAL A 128 -20.27 18.19 17.63
C VAL A 128 -19.00 18.99 17.30
N TYR A 129 -18.95 19.63 16.14
CA TYR A 129 -17.82 20.48 15.73
C TYR A 129 -17.60 21.66 16.71
N ALA A 130 -18.67 22.34 17.10
CA ALA A 130 -18.57 23.48 18.05
C ALA A 130 -18.01 23.03 19.40
N ARG A 131 -18.42 21.84 19.90
CA ARG A 131 -17.87 21.27 21.14
C ARG A 131 -16.39 20.94 20.99
N LEU A 132 -15.99 20.26 19.91
CA LEU A 132 -14.58 19.96 19.63
C LEU A 132 -13.75 21.25 19.62
N LYS A 133 -14.24 22.32 18.98
CA LYS A 133 -13.53 23.60 18.89
C LYS A 133 -13.39 24.31 20.23
N GLN A 134 -14.33 24.13 21.15
CA GLN A 134 -14.28 24.71 22.50
C GLN A 134 -13.41 23.90 23.46
N THR A 135 -13.14 22.65 23.14
CA THR A 135 -12.34 21.72 23.95
C THR A 135 -10.89 22.19 24.01
N GLN A 136 -10.27 22.16 25.21
CA GLN A 136 -8.88 22.59 25.44
C GLN A 136 -8.02 21.42 25.97
N PRO A 137 -7.49 20.56 25.11
CA PRO A 137 -6.64 19.46 25.54
C PRO A 137 -5.31 19.98 26.10
N THR A 138 -4.79 19.32 27.11
CA THR A 138 -3.57 19.76 27.81
C THR A 138 -2.29 19.17 27.22
N ASP A 139 -2.34 17.94 26.69
CA ASP A 139 -1.14 17.32 26.12
C ASP A 139 -1.10 17.42 24.56
N ALA A 140 0.06 17.12 24.01
CA ALA A 140 0.32 17.27 22.59
C ALA A 140 -0.44 16.24 21.73
N ILE A 141 -0.64 15.02 22.23
CA ILE A 141 -1.33 13.93 21.51
C ILE A 141 -2.81 14.28 21.38
N ASP A 142 -3.45 14.72 22.47
CA ASP A 142 -4.86 15.11 22.46
C ASP A 142 -5.09 16.34 21.59
N ARG A 143 -4.19 17.33 21.63
CA ARG A 143 -4.25 18.49 20.72
C ARG A 143 -4.12 18.08 19.26
N ARG A 144 -3.24 17.13 18.95
CA ARG A 144 -3.09 16.63 17.58
C ARG A 144 -4.36 15.91 17.13
N PHE A 145 -4.90 15.02 17.97
CA PHE A 145 -6.12 14.31 17.66
C PHE A 145 -7.32 15.26 17.49
N GLN A 146 -7.46 16.25 18.37
CA GLN A 146 -8.47 17.30 18.21
C GLN A 146 -8.31 18.01 16.86
N GLN A 147 -7.09 18.38 16.47
CA GLN A 147 -6.86 19.05 15.20
C GLN A 147 -7.21 18.16 14.01
N ASP A 148 -6.84 16.87 14.04
CA ASP A 148 -7.19 15.90 13.00
C ASP A 148 -8.72 15.76 12.86
N LEU A 149 -9.46 15.75 13.97
CA LEU A 149 -10.92 15.75 13.97
C LEU A 149 -11.50 17.04 13.38
N LEU A 150 -11.02 18.22 13.85
CA LEU A 150 -11.47 19.52 13.34
C LEU A 150 -11.23 19.61 11.83
N ASP A 151 -10.07 19.18 11.37
CA ASP A 151 -9.71 19.11 9.95
C ASP A 151 -10.69 18.22 9.16
N ALA A 152 -11.07 17.07 9.71
CA ALA A 152 -12.04 16.16 9.06
C ALA A 152 -13.45 16.77 8.95
N PHE A 153 -13.92 17.46 10.02
CA PHE A 153 -15.19 18.17 9.99
C PHE A 153 -15.18 19.33 8.97
N GLU A 154 -14.11 20.13 8.96
CA GLU A 154 -13.94 21.22 8.00
C GLU A 154 -13.91 20.72 6.56
N ASP A 155 -13.14 19.63 6.32
CA ASP A 155 -12.98 19.04 4.99
C ASP A 155 -14.24 18.33 4.48
N SER A 156 -15.18 17.99 5.38
CA SER A 156 -16.51 17.46 5.05
C SER A 156 -17.60 18.54 4.91
N GLY A 157 -17.26 19.79 5.19
CA GLY A 157 -18.14 20.92 4.89
C GLY A 157 -19.00 21.40 6.05
N VAL A 158 -18.64 21.15 7.33
CA VAL A 158 -19.42 21.61 8.49
C VAL A 158 -19.68 23.13 8.49
N GLY A 159 -18.79 23.92 7.90
CA GLY A 159 -18.92 25.38 7.78
C GLY A 159 -19.65 25.86 6.51
N LEU A 160 -20.07 24.96 5.62
CA LEU A 160 -20.75 25.33 4.38
C LEU A 160 -22.25 25.63 4.62
N PRO A 161 -22.89 26.43 3.75
CA PRO A 161 -24.34 26.53 3.70
C PRO A 161 -25.02 25.18 3.46
N ALA A 162 -26.26 25.00 3.96
CA ALA A 162 -26.96 23.71 3.95
C ALA A 162 -27.04 23.04 2.55
N GLU A 163 -27.30 23.82 1.48
CA GLU A 163 -27.32 23.28 0.12
C GLU A 163 -25.94 22.77 -0.33
N GLN A 164 -24.86 23.47 0.05
CA GLN A 164 -23.51 23.06 -0.26
C GLN A 164 -23.08 21.85 0.60
N GLN A 165 -23.51 21.77 1.85
CA GLN A 165 -23.30 20.57 2.68
C GLN A 165 -23.94 19.34 2.04
N LYS A 166 -25.22 19.47 1.63
CA LYS A 166 -25.89 18.38 0.89
C LYS A 166 -25.13 18.01 -0.39
N ARG A 167 -24.68 19.02 -1.15
CA ARG A 167 -23.92 18.74 -2.39
C ARG A 167 -22.59 18.06 -2.10
N ALA A 168 -21.87 18.42 -1.03
CA ALA A 168 -20.64 17.76 -0.60
C ALA A 168 -20.89 16.27 -0.23
N LEU A 169 -21.99 15.99 0.48
CA LEU A 169 -22.43 14.62 0.78
C LEU A 169 -22.74 13.81 -0.48
N ASP A 170 -23.50 14.39 -1.41
CA ASP A 170 -23.84 13.75 -2.69
C ASP A 170 -22.58 13.44 -3.50
N ILE A 171 -21.62 14.38 -3.58
CA ILE A 171 -20.33 14.19 -4.29
C ILE A 171 -19.49 13.10 -3.60
N SER A 172 -19.39 13.09 -2.29
CA SER A 172 -18.63 12.09 -1.53
C SER A 172 -19.16 10.68 -1.81
N THR A 173 -20.49 10.49 -1.68
CA THR A 173 -21.16 9.22 -1.91
C THR A 173 -21.00 8.75 -3.36
N GLU A 174 -21.20 9.64 -4.34
CA GLU A 174 -21.07 9.31 -5.75
C GLU A 174 -19.62 9.03 -6.13
N SER A 175 -18.66 9.76 -5.57
CA SER A 175 -17.23 9.49 -5.79
C SER A 175 -16.82 8.12 -5.27
N THR A 176 -17.30 7.72 -4.09
CA THR A 176 -17.07 6.37 -3.54
C THR A 176 -17.66 5.31 -4.46
N ARG A 177 -18.90 5.47 -4.92
CA ARG A 177 -19.56 4.54 -5.84
C ARG A 177 -18.79 4.38 -7.17
N LEU A 178 -18.35 5.50 -7.77
CA LEU A 178 -17.58 5.48 -9.02
C LEU A 178 -16.20 4.83 -8.84
N SER A 179 -15.53 5.09 -7.71
CA SER A 179 -14.24 4.47 -7.38
C SER A 179 -14.38 2.95 -7.22
N GLN A 180 -15.39 2.48 -6.49
CA GLN A 180 -15.69 1.05 -6.35
C GLN A 180 -15.99 0.40 -7.71
N GLU A 181 -16.77 1.05 -8.56
CA GLU A 181 -17.07 0.54 -9.90
C GLU A 181 -15.81 0.48 -10.77
N PHE A 182 -14.94 1.50 -10.72
CA PHE A 182 -13.67 1.54 -11.43
C PHE A 182 -12.76 0.34 -11.03
N GLU A 183 -12.58 0.11 -9.74
CA GLU A 183 -11.76 -0.97 -9.22
C GLU A 183 -12.37 -2.36 -9.51
N ARG A 184 -13.69 -2.49 -9.39
CA ARG A 184 -14.41 -3.73 -9.69
C ARG A 184 -14.23 -4.13 -11.16
N ARG A 185 -14.32 -3.19 -12.11
CA ARG A 185 -14.11 -3.46 -13.54
C ARG A 185 -12.71 -3.98 -13.84
N ILE A 186 -11.68 -3.50 -13.13
CA ILE A 186 -10.32 -4.03 -13.24
C ILE A 186 -10.23 -5.43 -12.64
N ARG A 187 -10.75 -5.62 -11.43
CA ARG A 187 -10.69 -6.88 -10.69
C ARG A 187 -11.43 -8.01 -11.41
N GLU A 188 -12.58 -7.71 -11.99
CA GLU A 188 -13.46 -8.69 -12.65
C GLU A 188 -13.19 -8.80 -14.16
N ASP A 189 -12.12 -8.19 -14.68
CA ASP A 189 -11.76 -8.31 -16.09
C ASP A 189 -11.43 -9.77 -16.45
N LYS A 190 -12.13 -10.30 -17.46
CA LYS A 190 -11.99 -11.71 -17.92
C LYS A 190 -11.25 -11.81 -19.25
N THR A 191 -10.56 -10.75 -19.64
CA THR A 191 -9.80 -10.72 -20.91
C THR A 191 -8.75 -11.83 -20.91
N LEU A 192 -8.79 -12.64 -21.95
CA LEU A 192 -7.83 -13.69 -22.23
C LEU A 192 -7.11 -13.39 -23.56
N VAL A 193 -5.80 -13.37 -23.53
CA VAL A 193 -4.96 -13.09 -24.69
C VAL A 193 -4.48 -14.41 -25.31
N PRO A 194 -4.81 -14.68 -26.59
CA PRO A 194 -4.45 -15.94 -27.23
C PRO A 194 -3.03 -15.93 -27.80
N PHE A 195 -2.28 -17.00 -27.57
CA PHE A 195 -0.91 -17.20 -28.07
C PHE A 195 -0.71 -18.61 -28.64
N THR A 196 -0.03 -18.70 -29.76
CA THR A 196 0.53 -19.97 -30.23
C THR A 196 1.76 -20.34 -29.38
N GLN A 197 2.13 -21.62 -29.35
CA GLN A 197 3.35 -22.08 -28.69
C GLN A 197 4.62 -21.38 -29.24
N ARG A 198 4.64 -21.09 -30.54
CA ARG A 198 5.75 -20.38 -31.19
C ARG A 198 5.89 -18.93 -30.69
N GLU A 199 4.78 -18.22 -30.47
CA GLU A 199 4.77 -16.85 -29.93
C GLU A 199 5.23 -16.80 -28.48
N LEU A 200 5.03 -17.87 -27.70
CA LEU A 200 5.46 -18.02 -26.31
C LEU A 200 6.93 -18.51 -26.18
N ALA A 201 7.69 -18.58 -27.29
CA ALA A 201 9.11 -18.90 -27.21
C ALA A 201 9.82 -17.88 -26.30
N GLY A 202 10.58 -18.37 -25.31
CA GLY A 202 11.25 -17.58 -24.28
C GLY A 202 10.46 -17.39 -22.99
N VAL A 203 9.13 -17.51 -23.03
CA VAL A 203 8.29 -17.47 -21.82
C VAL A 203 8.45 -18.79 -21.04
N PRO A 204 8.65 -18.76 -19.71
CA PRO A 204 8.75 -19.97 -18.89
C PRO A 204 7.57 -20.90 -19.14
N VAL A 205 7.84 -22.16 -19.50
CA VAL A 205 6.81 -23.14 -19.90
C VAL A 205 5.75 -23.32 -18.82
N ALA A 206 6.14 -23.22 -17.55
CA ALA A 206 5.22 -23.37 -16.42
C ALA A 206 4.14 -22.28 -16.35
N VAL A 207 4.33 -21.12 -17.01
CA VAL A 207 3.33 -20.03 -17.07
C VAL A 207 2.15 -20.44 -17.95
N TRP A 208 2.39 -21.15 -19.05
CA TRP A 208 1.39 -21.35 -20.08
C TRP A 208 1.02 -22.83 -20.37
N LYS A 209 1.84 -23.81 -19.95
CA LYS A 209 1.62 -25.24 -20.33
C LYS A 209 0.24 -25.80 -19.90
N HIS A 210 -0.34 -25.26 -18.83
CA HIS A 210 -1.65 -25.67 -18.31
C HIS A 210 -2.77 -24.66 -18.61
N ALA A 211 -2.49 -23.60 -19.37
CA ALA A 211 -3.49 -22.63 -19.77
C ALA A 211 -4.55 -23.27 -20.69
N LYS A 212 -5.79 -22.81 -20.57
CA LYS A 212 -6.87 -23.20 -21.49
C LYS A 212 -6.48 -22.87 -22.92
N ARG A 213 -7.04 -23.63 -23.86
CA ARG A 213 -6.85 -23.36 -25.31
C ARG A 213 -8.17 -22.96 -25.97
N ASP A 214 -8.05 -22.11 -26.96
CA ASP A 214 -9.20 -21.82 -27.84
C ASP A 214 -9.38 -22.90 -28.93
N ALA A 215 -10.39 -22.71 -29.79
CA ALA A 215 -10.70 -23.65 -30.87
C ALA A 215 -9.57 -23.79 -31.92
N GLN A 216 -8.64 -22.81 -31.97
CA GLN A 216 -7.47 -22.84 -32.85
C GLN A 216 -6.23 -23.46 -32.14
N GLY A 217 -6.38 -23.97 -30.93
CA GLY A 217 -5.31 -24.58 -30.13
C GLY A 217 -4.33 -23.58 -29.52
N ARG A 218 -4.65 -22.27 -29.50
CA ARG A 218 -3.82 -21.24 -28.89
C ARG A 218 -4.05 -21.21 -27.38
N TYR A 219 -2.98 -20.96 -26.62
CA TYR A 219 -3.00 -20.81 -25.17
C TYR A 219 -3.63 -19.45 -24.80
N LEU A 220 -4.56 -19.46 -23.86
CA LEU A 220 -5.27 -18.27 -23.36
C LEU A 220 -4.67 -17.84 -22.01
N LEU A 221 -4.03 -16.67 -21.98
CA LEU A 221 -3.39 -16.10 -20.78
C LEU A 221 -4.16 -14.88 -20.29
N GLY A 222 -4.37 -14.79 -18.97
CA GLY A 222 -5.02 -13.68 -18.32
C GLY A 222 -4.12 -12.45 -18.17
N LEU A 223 -4.67 -11.40 -17.55
CA LEU A 223 -3.97 -10.13 -17.33
C LEU A 223 -3.43 -9.98 -15.89
N ASP A 224 -3.55 -11.02 -15.06
CA ASP A 224 -2.86 -11.06 -13.77
C ASP A 224 -1.33 -11.03 -13.94
N TYR A 225 -0.62 -10.51 -12.94
CA TYR A 225 0.84 -10.34 -13.00
C TYR A 225 1.59 -11.65 -13.29
N PRO A 226 1.31 -12.79 -12.62
CA PRO A 226 1.98 -14.06 -12.92
C PRO A 226 1.77 -14.58 -14.35
N SER A 227 0.71 -14.17 -15.03
CA SER A 227 0.39 -14.56 -16.42
C SER A 227 0.94 -13.57 -17.45
N SER A 228 0.79 -12.26 -17.22
CA SER A 228 1.06 -11.22 -18.21
C SER A 228 2.53 -10.78 -18.26
N PHE A 229 3.14 -10.53 -17.09
CA PHE A 229 4.52 -10.02 -17.03
C PHE A 229 5.54 -10.98 -17.63
N PRO A 230 5.50 -12.31 -17.37
CA PRO A 230 6.43 -13.22 -18.02
C PRO A 230 6.36 -13.20 -19.56
N VAL A 231 5.22 -12.89 -20.15
CA VAL A 231 5.09 -12.74 -21.61
C VAL A 231 5.78 -11.45 -22.06
N ILE A 232 5.51 -10.31 -21.40
CA ILE A 232 6.08 -9.00 -21.74
C ILE A 232 7.62 -9.01 -21.57
N GLU A 233 8.13 -9.69 -20.55
CA GLU A 233 9.56 -9.72 -20.20
C GLU A 233 10.35 -10.76 -20.98
N ASN A 234 9.74 -11.89 -21.40
CA ASN A 234 10.49 -13.02 -21.89
C ASN A 234 10.11 -13.48 -23.31
N ALA A 235 8.93 -13.15 -23.85
CA ALA A 235 8.55 -13.59 -25.18
C ALA A 235 9.51 -13.02 -26.23
N VAL A 236 10.15 -13.90 -27.04
CA VAL A 236 11.03 -13.49 -28.14
C VAL A 236 10.24 -12.73 -29.22
N SER A 237 8.99 -13.14 -29.45
CA SER A 237 8.08 -12.48 -30.41
C SER A 237 7.70 -11.07 -29.95
N ALA A 238 8.12 -10.05 -30.70
CA ALA A 238 7.73 -8.66 -30.46
C ALA A 238 6.20 -8.47 -30.56
N ALA A 239 5.53 -9.15 -31.51
CA ALA A 239 4.08 -9.10 -31.66
C ALA A 239 3.33 -9.71 -30.46
N ALA A 240 3.88 -10.78 -29.86
CA ALA A 240 3.33 -11.35 -28.63
C ALA A 240 3.46 -10.37 -27.45
N ARG A 241 4.62 -9.74 -27.28
CA ARG A 241 4.82 -8.71 -26.24
C ARG A 241 3.87 -7.53 -26.44
N GLU A 242 3.78 -7.00 -27.67
CA GLU A 242 2.88 -5.90 -28.00
C GLU A 242 1.43 -6.25 -27.67
N ARG A 243 0.93 -7.42 -28.09
CA ARG A 243 -0.44 -7.87 -27.86
C ARG A 243 -0.77 -7.97 -26.36
N MET A 244 0.13 -8.60 -25.58
CA MET A 244 -0.05 -8.68 -24.12
C MET A 244 0.07 -7.31 -23.46
N TRP A 245 1.06 -6.50 -23.85
CA TRP A 245 1.26 -5.14 -23.33
C TRP A 245 0.04 -4.26 -23.58
N ARG A 246 -0.54 -4.29 -24.80
CA ARG A 246 -1.75 -3.53 -25.13
C ARG A 246 -2.95 -4.01 -24.32
N ALA A 247 -3.13 -5.32 -24.20
CA ALA A 247 -4.23 -5.86 -23.41
C ALA A 247 -4.13 -5.42 -21.93
N PHE A 248 -2.95 -5.50 -21.35
CA PHE A 248 -2.69 -5.08 -19.97
C PHE A 248 -2.90 -3.56 -19.76
N HIS A 249 -2.43 -2.71 -20.71
CA HIS A 249 -2.59 -1.25 -20.63
C HIS A 249 -3.99 -0.76 -21.03
N ASN A 250 -4.90 -1.66 -21.37
CA ASN A 250 -6.29 -1.37 -21.69
C ASN A 250 -7.27 -1.96 -20.66
N LEU A 251 -6.76 -2.44 -19.52
CA LEU A 251 -7.61 -2.85 -18.39
C LEU A 251 -8.61 -1.73 -18.04
N GLY A 252 -9.85 -2.10 -17.73
CA GLY A 252 -10.94 -1.17 -17.45
C GLY A 252 -11.53 -0.47 -18.68
N GLY A 253 -10.77 -0.32 -19.78
CA GLY A 253 -11.24 0.16 -21.07
C GLY A 253 -11.85 1.57 -21.07
N ALA A 254 -12.61 1.86 -22.15
CA ALA A 254 -13.22 3.18 -22.35
C ALA A 254 -14.23 3.57 -21.25
N ASP A 255 -14.86 2.59 -20.61
CA ASP A 255 -15.82 2.89 -19.55
C ASP A 255 -15.13 3.39 -18.28
N ASN A 256 -13.97 2.83 -17.92
CA ASN A 256 -13.17 3.37 -16.80
C ASN A 256 -12.63 4.78 -17.10
N LEU A 257 -12.35 5.11 -18.37
CA LEU A 257 -11.98 6.49 -18.72
C LEU A 257 -13.15 7.47 -18.46
N LYS A 258 -14.39 7.05 -18.73
CA LYS A 258 -15.59 7.86 -18.40
C LYS A 258 -15.73 8.04 -16.89
N LEU A 259 -15.56 6.94 -16.11
CA LEU A 259 -15.59 7.00 -14.65
C LEU A 259 -14.51 7.94 -14.10
N LEU A 260 -13.28 7.88 -14.63
CA LEU A 260 -12.20 8.76 -14.23
C LEU A 260 -12.47 10.24 -14.56
N SER A 261 -13.07 10.51 -15.74
CA SER A 261 -13.52 11.87 -16.10
C SER A 261 -14.56 12.41 -15.11
N GLN A 262 -15.54 11.57 -14.75
CA GLN A 262 -16.58 11.93 -13.78
C GLN A 262 -15.97 12.18 -12.39
N LEU A 263 -15.09 11.30 -11.92
CA LEU A 263 -14.36 11.47 -10.66
C LEU A 263 -13.56 12.77 -10.62
N ALA A 264 -12.81 13.09 -11.68
CA ALA A 264 -12.04 14.33 -11.75
C ALA A 264 -12.94 15.57 -11.72
N ALA A 265 -14.12 15.52 -12.37
CA ALA A 265 -15.10 16.59 -12.37
C ALA A 265 -15.72 16.79 -10.98
N LEU A 266 -16.17 15.70 -10.32
CA LEU A 266 -16.74 15.73 -8.97
C LEU A 266 -15.74 16.25 -7.94
N ARG A 267 -14.48 15.81 -8.00
CA ARG A 267 -13.42 16.26 -7.11
C ARG A 267 -13.13 17.75 -7.27
N ARG A 268 -13.15 18.26 -8.50
CA ARG A 268 -12.99 19.70 -8.75
C ARG A 268 -14.18 20.50 -8.19
N GLU A 269 -15.40 20.01 -8.41
CA GLU A 269 -16.60 20.61 -7.84
C GLU A 269 -16.52 20.62 -6.33
N TYR A 270 -16.13 19.48 -5.73
CA TYR A 270 -15.93 19.37 -4.28
C TYR A 270 -14.98 20.44 -3.75
N ALA A 271 -13.78 20.54 -4.31
CA ALA A 271 -12.80 21.58 -3.93
C ALA A 271 -13.35 22.99 -4.10
N GLY A 272 -14.14 23.24 -5.14
CA GLY A 272 -14.81 24.51 -5.41
C GLY A 272 -15.82 24.92 -4.33
N LEU A 273 -16.52 23.98 -3.69
CA LEU A 273 -17.40 24.25 -2.55
C LEU A 273 -16.66 24.91 -1.37
N PHE A 274 -15.38 24.57 -1.21
CA PHE A 274 -14.50 25.10 -0.17
C PHE A 274 -13.66 26.31 -0.64
N GLY A 275 -13.92 26.84 -1.83
CA GLY A 275 -13.22 27.99 -2.38
C GLY A 275 -11.83 27.71 -2.98
N PHE A 276 -11.46 26.43 -3.18
CA PHE A 276 -10.20 26.06 -3.80
C PHE A 276 -10.31 26.01 -5.33
N ALA A 277 -9.25 26.47 -6.01
CA ALA A 277 -9.20 26.51 -7.46
C ALA A 277 -8.98 25.12 -8.08
N SER A 278 -8.46 24.16 -7.32
CA SER A 278 -8.20 22.78 -7.77
C SER A 278 -8.39 21.78 -6.64
N TYR A 279 -8.62 20.51 -6.99
CA TYR A 279 -8.63 19.44 -6.01
C TYR A 279 -7.23 19.18 -5.44
N ALA A 280 -6.18 19.41 -6.23
CA ALA A 280 -4.80 19.32 -5.74
C ALA A 280 -4.55 20.34 -4.62
N ASP A 281 -4.93 21.62 -4.80
CA ASP A 281 -4.80 22.64 -3.73
C ASP A 281 -5.58 22.22 -2.47
N PHE A 282 -6.79 21.66 -2.64
CA PHE A 282 -7.62 21.22 -1.52
C PHE A 282 -6.96 20.12 -0.70
N VAL A 283 -6.45 19.04 -1.31
CA VAL A 283 -5.89 17.92 -0.55
C VAL A 283 -4.47 18.18 -0.06
N LEU A 284 -3.65 18.90 -0.81
CA LEU A 284 -2.24 19.09 -0.48
C LEU A 284 -2.02 19.93 0.77
N ARG A 285 -2.97 20.81 1.15
CA ARG A 285 -2.87 21.61 2.37
C ARG A 285 -2.77 20.78 3.66
N ARG A 286 -3.23 19.51 3.63
CA ARG A 286 -3.20 18.56 4.76
C ARG A 286 -2.03 17.57 4.67
N ARG A 287 -1.09 17.78 3.73
CA ARG A 287 0.07 16.88 3.50
C ARG A 287 1.38 17.59 3.82
N MET A 288 2.49 16.84 3.95
CA MET A 288 3.83 17.39 4.19
C MET A 288 4.24 18.41 3.12
N ALA A 289 3.91 18.15 1.86
CA ALA A 289 4.20 19.07 0.76
C ALA A 289 3.47 20.43 0.92
N GLY A 290 2.25 20.43 1.42
CA GLY A 290 1.46 21.62 1.75
C GLY A 290 0.89 22.37 0.54
N THR A 291 1.56 22.41 -0.62
CA THR A 291 1.13 23.15 -1.81
C THR A 291 1.47 22.42 -3.11
N GLU A 292 0.63 22.69 -4.15
CA GLU A 292 0.87 22.18 -5.52
C GLU A 292 2.22 22.66 -6.06
N ALA A 293 2.61 23.92 -5.82
CA ALA A 293 3.89 24.46 -6.28
C ALA A 293 5.09 23.69 -5.74
N LYS A 294 5.12 23.34 -4.45
CA LYS A 294 6.21 22.52 -3.89
C LYS A 294 6.28 21.13 -4.52
N VAL A 295 5.13 20.51 -4.82
CA VAL A 295 5.10 19.22 -5.52
C VAL A 295 5.63 19.35 -6.95
N GLN A 296 5.22 20.40 -7.68
CA GLN A 296 5.71 20.68 -9.03
C GLN A 296 7.21 20.93 -9.05
N ASP A 297 7.73 21.72 -8.13
CA ASP A 297 9.18 22.01 -7.99
C ASP A 297 9.97 20.73 -7.72
N PHE A 298 9.47 19.88 -6.82
CA PHE A 298 10.06 18.58 -6.52
C PHE A 298 10.08 17.66 -7.75
N LEU A 299 8.94 17.46 -8.41
CA LEU A 299 8.84 16.63 -9.61
C LEU A 299 9.70 17.18 -10.75
N GLY A 300 9.80 18.51 -10.87
CA GLY A 300 10.72 19.18 -11.80
C GLY A 300 12.18 18.92 -11.49
N ALA A 301 12.56 18.91 -10.21
CA ALA A 301 13.93 18.55 -9.78
C ALA A 301 14.25 17.10 -10.10
N VAL A 302 13.35 16.17 -9.81
CA VAL A 302 13.51 14.74 -10.17
C VAL A 302 13.69 14.58 -11.68
N LYS A 303 12.81 15.22 -12.49
CA LYS A 303 12.87 15.16 -13.95
C LYS A 303 14.24 15.62 -14.49
N ARG A 304 14.76 16.74 -13.96
CA ARG A 304 16.07 17.27 -14.38
C ARG A 304 17.21 16.27 -14.16
N VAL A 305 17.20 15.59 -13.01
CA VAL A 305 18.27 14.63 -12.66
C VAL A 305 18.15 13.34 -13.49
N VAL A 306 16.93 12.82 -13.68
CA VAL A 306 16.76 11.50 -14.31
C VAL A 306 16.70 11.52 -15.83
N SER A 307 16.45 12.67 -16.48
CA SER A 307 16.25 12.74 -17.93
C SER A 307 17.46 12.24 -18.72
N GLN A 308 18.68 12.63 -18.34
CA GLN A 308 19.88 12.17 -19.01
C GLN A 308 20.12 10.67 -18.81
N ARG A 309 19.81 10.15 -17.61
CA ARG A 309 19.93 8.73 -17.30
C ARG A 309 18.89 7.90 -18.09
N GLU A 310 17.66 8.39 -18.23
CA GLU A 310 16.64 7.77 -19.08
C GLU A 310 17.11 7.62 -20.52
N LEU A 311 17.67 8.69 -21.12
CA LEU A 311 18.20 8.64 -22.48
C LEU A 311 19.36 7.64 -22.60
N THR A 312 20.24 7.57 -21.61
CA THR A 312 21.32 6.61 -21.55
C THR A 312 20.81 5.17 -21.48
N ASP A 313 19.85 4.91 -20.60
CA ASP A 313 19.22 3.59 -20.48
C ASP A 313 18.55 3.18 -21.80
N LEU A 314 17.77 4.07 -22.42
CA LEU A 314 17.13 3.80 -23.72
C LEU A 314 18.13 3.53 -24.83
N ALA A 315 19.27 4.22 -24.85
CA ALA A 315 20.35 3.96 -25.81
C ALA A 315 20.92 2.55 -25.62
N LEU A 316 21.11 2.10 -24.37
CA LEU A 316 21.57 0.74 -24.08
C LEU A 316 20.53 -0.31 -24.52
N LEU A 317 19.24 -0.08 -24.29
CA LEU A 317 18.18 -0.98 -24.79
C LEU A 317 18.16 -1.03 -26.32
N ARG A 318 18.38 0.11 -26.99
CA ARG A 318 18.48 0.18 -28.45
C ARG A 318 19.65 -0.63 -29.00
N VAL A 319 20.81 -0.57 -28.34
CA VAL A 319 21.98 -1.40 -28.68
C VAL A 319 21.62 -2.89 -28.50
N ALA A 320 21.04 -3.27 -27.38
CA ALA A 320 20.64 -4.66 -27.11
C ALA A 320 19.63 -5.18 -28.15
N LYS A 321 18.69 -4.35 -28.59
CA LYS A 321 17.72 -4.68 -29.64
C LYS A 321 18.37 -4.83 -31.00
N ALA A 322 19.28 -3.91 -31.40
CA ALA A 322 19.98 -3.95 -32.65
C ALA A 322 20.83 -5.24 -32.80
N GLN A 323 21.56 -5.59 -31.74
CA GLN A 323 22.34 -6.83 -31.66
C GLN A 323 21.45 -8.08 -31.75
N HIS A 324 20.35 -8.11 -31.04
CA HIS A 324 19.40 -9.22 -31.07
C HIS A 324 18.79 -9.44 -32.46
N LEU A 325 18.39 -8.37 -33.11
CA LEU A 325 17.77 -8.42 -34.46
C LEU A 325 18.77 -8.42 -35.60
N LYS A 326 20.10 -8.31 -35.32
CA LYS A 326 21.18 -8.21 -36.29
C LYS A 326 20.93 -7.09 -37.30
N GLN A 327 20.52 -5.91 -36.84
CA GLN A 327 20.25 -4.73 -37.68
C GLN A 327 21.06 -3.51 -37.20
N SER A 328 21.16 -2.49 -38.06
CA SER A 328 21.87 -1.27 -37.68
C SER A 328 21.15 -0.49 -36.57
N LEU A 329 21.92 0.24 -35.74
CA LEU A 329 21.36 1.13 -34.73
C LEU A 329 20.40 2.17 -35.36
N ARG A 330 20.74 2.66 -36.57
CA ARG A 330 19.89 3.65 -37.26
C ARG A 330 18.48 3.11 -37.58
N ALA A 331 18.37 1.82 -37.92
CA ALA A 331 17.12 1.16 -38.25
C ALA A 331 16.36 0.66 -36.99
N THR A 332 16.99 0.72 -35.80
CA THR A 332 16.41 0.15 -34.57
C THR A 332 15.66 1.20 -33.78
N VAL A 333 14.36 0.95 -33.52
CA VAL A 333 13.49 1.75 -32.65
C VAL A 333 13.08 0.87 -31.46
N VAL A 334 13.20 1.37 -30.23
CA VAL A 334 12.69 0.74 -29.03
C VAL A 334 11.24 1.16 -28.85
N GLN A 335 10.35 0.19 -28.76
CA GLN A 335 8.92 0.41 -28.46
C GLN A 335 8.66 0.23 -26.97
N ARG A 336 7.51 0.71 -26.46
CA ARG A 336 7.18 0.56 -25.03
C ARG A 336 7.10 -0.90 -24.59
N TRP A 337 6.56 -1.79 -25.41
CA TRP A 337 6.54 -3.24 -25.13
C TRP A 337 7.89 -3.95 -25.27
N ASP A 338 8.91 -3.23 -25.70
CA ASP A 338 10.27 -3.74 -25.77
C ASP A 338 11.07 -3.48 -24.48
N VAL A 339 10.67 -2.48 -23.71
CA VAL A 339 11.45 -1.98 -22.55
C VAL A 339 11.73 -3.10 -21.56
N ALA A 340 10.72 -3.80 -21.06
CA ALA A 340 10.89 -4.87 -20.09
C ALA A 340 11.76 -6.01 -20.67
N PHE A 341 11.45 -6.47 -21.88
CA PHE A 341 12.19 -7.56 -22.54
C PHE A 341 13.68 -7.23 -22.73
N TYR A 342 14.01 -6.04 -23.25
CA TYR A 342 15.41 -5.70 -23.46
C TYR A 342 16.12 -5.29 -22.18
N THR A 343 15.42 -4.82 -21.16
CA THR A 343 15.95 -4.65 -19.81
C THR A 343 16.39 -6.01 -19.24
N GLU A 344 15.51 -7.02 -19.25
CA GLU A 344 15.84 -8.36 -18.76
C GLU A 344 16.95 -9.02 -19.59
N ARG A 345 16.89 -8.87 -20.90
CA ARG A 345 17.95 -9.37 -21.79
C ARG A 345 19.31 -8.72 -21.52
N ALA A 346 19.35 -7.42 -21.31
CA ALA A 346 20.56 -6.68 -20.97
C ALA A 346 21.08 -7.03 -19.57
N ARG A 347 20.18 -7.17 -18.59
CA ARG A 347 20.51 -7.65 -17.24
C ARG A 347 21.17 -9.03 -17.28
N ARG A 348 20.59 -9.98 -18.03
CA ARG A 348 21.16 -11.32 -18.22
C ARG A 348 22.53 -11.28 -18.90
N ALA A 349 22.68 -10.47 -19.96
CA ALA A 349 23.93 -10.38 -20.71
C ALA A 349 25.04 -9.69 -19.91
N LYS A 350 24.74 -8.58 -19.23
CA LYS A 350 25.75 -7.75 -18.54
C LYS A 350 26.07 -8.25 -17.13
N TYR A 351 25.07 -8.74 -16.41
CA TYR A 351 25.21 -9.09 -14.99
C TYR A 351 25.07 -10.60 -14.73
N ALA A 352 24.68 -11.39 -15.72
CA ALA A 352 24.36 -12.82 -15.56
C ALA A 352 23.31 -13.07 -14.45
N VAL A 353 22.30 -12.19 -14.39
CA VAL A 353 21.15 -12.28 -13.47
C VAL A 353 19.91 -12.61 -14.28
N ASP A 354 19.20 -13.65 -13.87
CA ASP A 354 17.93 -14.09 -14.42
C ASP A 354 16.92 -14.18 -13.28
N GLN A 355 15.93 -13.30 -13.26
CA GLN A 355 14.92 -13.22 -12.22
C GLN A 355 14.12 -14.53 -12.08
N GLU A 356 13.82 -15.22 -13.19
CA GLU A 356 13.10 -16.49 -13.14
C GLU A 356 13.94 -17.62 -12.51
N GLN A 357 15.26 -17.60 -12.68
CA GLN A 357 16.14 -18.56 -12.00
C GLN A 357 16.26 -18.27 -10.50
N LEU A 358 16.09 -17.03 -10.09
CA LEU A 358 16.11 -16.62 -8.67
C LEU A 358 14.92 -17.21 -7.89
N ARG A 359 13.80 -17.52 -8.53
CA ARG A 359 12.64 -18.16 -7.86
C ARG A 359 13.00 -19.43 -7.10
N ALA A 360 13.99 -20.18 -7.57
CA ALA A 360 14.45 -21.41 -6.91
C ALA A 360 15.06 -21.18 -5.52
N TYR A 361 15.45 -19.94 -5.21
CA TYR A 361 16.03 -19.58 -3.92
C TYR A 361 14.99 -19.08 -2.91
N PHE A 362 13.82 -18.61 -3.36
CA PHE A 362 12.84 -17.90 -2.56
C PHE A 362 11.44 -18.57 -2.60
N PRO A 363 11.28 -19.77 -1.99
CA PRO A 363 9.95 -20.35 -1.83
C PRO A 363 9.04 -19.37 -1.05
N PRO A 364 7.76 -19.16 -1.43
CA PRO A 364 6.92 -18.12 -0.84
C PRO A 364 6.80 -18.22 0.67
N GLU A 365 6.55 -19.42 1.18
CA GLU A 365 6.39 -19.66 2.62
C GLU A 365 7.67 -19.37 3.42
N VAL A 366 8.82 -19.75 2.86
CA VAL A 366 10.12 -19.50 3.46
C VAL A 366 10.45 -18.01 3.39
N SER A 367 10.08 -17.34 2.30
CA SER A 367 10.24 -15.90 2.14
C SER A 367 9.44 -15.12 3.19
N LEU A 368 8.22 -15.57 3.49
CA LEU A 368 7.42 -14.99 4.58
C LEU A 368 8.09 -15.20 5.94
N GLN A 369 8.57 -16.41 6.24
CA GLN A 369 9.29 -16.69 7.49
C GLN A 369 10.61 -15.91 7.60
N PHE A 370 11.29 -15.68 6.48
CA PHE A 370 12.48 -14.83 6.42
C PHE A 370 12.16 -13.38 6.83
N VAL A 371 11.08 -12.82 6.32
CA VAL A 371 10.65 -11.47 6.67
C VAL A 371 10.28 -11.39 8.15
N PHE A 372 9.60 -12.40 8.70
CA PHE A 372 9.33 -12.49 10.15
C PHE A 372 10.61 -12.56 10.98
N ARG A 373 11.61 -13.32 10.52
CA ARG A 373 12.90 -13.40 11.20
C ARG A 373 13.66 -12.08 11.16
N LEU A 374 13.57 -11.33 10.06
CA LEU A 374 14.13 -9.99 9.94
C LEU A 374 13.48 -9.03 10.95
N ALA A 375 12.14 -9.04 11.04
CA ALA A 375 11.40 -8.23 12.01
C ALA A 375 11.76 -8.60 13.46
N GLN A 376 11.92 -9.88 13.75
CA GLN A 376 12.38 -10.34 15.07
C GLN A 376 13.75 -9.74 15.41
N HIS A 377 14.65 -9.72 14.45
CA HIS A 377 16.00 -9.21 14.65
C HIS A 377 16.03 -7.70 14.84
N LEU A 378 15.35 -6.96 13.96
CA LEU A 378 15.37 -5.49 13.96
C LEU A 378 14.47 -4.88 15.03
N PHE A 379 13.27 -5.41 15.17
CA PHE A 379 12.21 -4.78 15.96
C PHE A 379 11.88 -5.53 17.25
N GLY A 380 12.50 -6.69 17.51
CA GLY A 380 12.26 -7.47 18.72
C GLY A 380 10.85 -8.05 18.79
N VAL A 381 10.29 -8.52 17.66
CA VAL A 381 8.94 -9.10 17.60
C VAL A 381 8.96 -10.52 17.05
N SER A 382 8.00 -11.33 17.48
CA SER A 382 7.79 -12.68 16.96
C SER A 382 6.40 -12.78 16.33
N LEU A 383 6.31 -13.54 15.24
CA LEU A 383 5.05 -13.83 14.57
C LEU A 383 4.81 -15.35 14.58
N SER A 384 3.73 -15.77 15.21
CA SER A 384 3.36 -17.18 15.36
C SER A 384 2.01 -17.48 14.73
N PRO A 385 1.84 -18.59 13.99
CA PRO A 385 0.59 -18.90 13.32
C PRO A 385 -0.52 -19.16 14.35
N VAL A 386 -1.74 -18.69 14.01
CA VAL A 386 -2.97 -18.90 14.78
C VAL A 386 -4.00 -19.56 13.89
N ALA A 387 -4.57 -20.65 14.37
CA ALA A 387 -5.63 -21.37 13.65
C ALA A 387 -6.94 -20.56 13.73
N GLN A 388 -7.42 -20.11 12.58
CA GLN A 388 -8.71 -19.42 12.42
C GLN A 388 -9.36 -19.84 11.10
N THR A 389 -10.68 -19.83 11.05
CA THR A 389 -11.43 -19.85 9.78
C THR A 389 -11.34 -18.46 9.16
N LEU A 390 -10.94 -18.37 7.89
CA LEU A 390 -10.77 -17.12 7.16
C LEU A 390 -11.53 -17.18 5.83
N TRP A 391 -11.51 -16.09 5.07
CA TRP A 391 -12.24 -15.96 3.78
C TRP A 391 -11.78 -16.92 2.67
N HIS A 392 -10.56 -17.48 2.80
CA HIS A 392 -10.01 -18.42 1.81
C HIS A 392 -9.02 -19.38 2.47
N PRO A 393 -8.90 -20.65 2.01
CA PRO A 393 -7.95 -21.63 2.55
C PRO A 393 -6.46 -21.21 2.47
N ASP A 394 -6.09 -20.36 1.51
CA ASP A 394 -4.74 -19.81 1.40
C ASP A 394 -4.46 -18.67 2.38
N ALA A 395 -5.50 -18.06 2.96
CA ALA A 395 -5.33 -16.99 3.94
C ALA A 395 -4.90 -17.56 5.29
N ARG A 396 -4.02 -16.87 5.98
CA ARG A 396 -3.45 -17.30 7.28
C ARG A 396 -3.39 -16.15 8.25
N ALA A 397 -3.52 -16.47 9.55
CA ALA A 397 -3.40 -15.51 10.64
C ALA A 397 -2.12 -15.76 11.46
N PHE A 398 -1.50 -14.68 11.91
CA PHE A 398 -0.31 -14.70 12.77
C PHE A 398 -0.48 -13.74 13.93
N GLU A 399 -0.29 -14.22 15.15
CA GLU A 399 -0.18 -13.35 16.33
C GLU A 399 1.20 -12.74 16.39
N VAL A 400 1.25 -11.43 16.64
CA VAL A 400 2.48 -10.66 16.80
C VAL A 400 2.71 -10.40 18.29
N ARG A 401 3.89 -10.75 18.80
CA ARG A 401 4.27 -10.55 20.19
C ARG A 401 5.61 -9.84 20.30
N ASP A 402 5.75 -9.03 21.33
CA ASP A 402 7.04 -8.50 21.75
C ASP A 402 7.90 -9.61 22.36
N THR A 403 9.12 -9.76 21.87
CA THR A 403 9.99 -10.88 22.31
C THR A 403 10.56 -10.70 23.72
N ALA A 404 10.65 -9.48 24.22
CA ALA A 404 11.20 -9.19 25.53
C ALA A 404 10.16 -9.36 26.64
N SER A 405 8.96 -8.81 26.44
CA SER A 405 7.87 -8.84 27.42
C SER A 405 6.92 -10.03 27.24
N GLY A 406 6.87 -10.64 26.05
CA GLY A 406 5.87 -11.64 25.69
C GLY A 406 4.47 -11.08 25.42
N ASN A 407 4.27 -9.76 25.52
CA ASN A 407 2.99 -9.12 25.31
C ASN A 407 2.54 -9.24 23.85
N ALA A 408 1.25 -9.46 23.64
CA ALA A 408 0.65 -9.39 22.31
C ALA A 408 0.67 -7.94 21.80
N LEU A 409 1.01 -7.78 20.51
CA LEU A 409 1.09 -6.49 19.83
C LEU A 409 0.02 -6.35 18.74
N GLY A 410 -0.53 -7.45 18.21
CA GLY A 410 -1.56 -7.41 17.19
C GLY A 410 -1.67 -8.72 16.40
N THR A 411 -2.43 -8.67 15.30
CA THR A 411 -2.66 -9.83 14.42
C THR A 411 -2.41 -9.45 12.96
N LEU A 412 -1.58 -10.25 12.27
CA LEU A 412 -1.34 -10.14 10.83
C LEU A 412 -2.08 -11.24 10.09
N TYR A 413 -2.90 -10.86 9.12
CA TYR A 413 -3.49 -11.76 8.14
C TYR A 413 -2.69 -11.70 6.86
N VAL A 414 -2.47 -12.85 6.20
CA VAL A 414 -1.62 -12.94 5.00
C VAL A 414 -2.32 -13.75 3.92
N ASP A 415 -2.43 -13.18 2.73
CA ASP A 415 -3.02 -13.79 1.54
C ASP A 415 -2.07 -13.64 0.35
N LEU A 416 -1.24 -14.67 0.09
CA LEU A 416 -0.08 -14.57 -0.81
C LEU A 416 -0.37 -14.83 -2.28
N TYR A 417 -1.48 -15.49 -2.62
CA TYR A 417 -1.60 -16.12 -3.95
C TYR A 417 -2.72 -15.53 -4.79
N PRO A 418 -2.53 -15.43 -6.12
CA PRO A 418 -3.58 -14.99 -7.02
C PRO A 418 -4.72 -15.99 -7.11
N ARG A 419 -5.92 -15.50 -7.32
CA ARG A 419 -7.12 -16.26 -7.68
C ARG A 419 -8.09 -15.38 -8.45
N ALA A 420 -9.12 -15.99 -9.04
CA ALA A 420 -10.15 -15.25 -9.74
C ALA A 420 -10.83 -14.21 -8.81
N ASP A 421 -11.10 -13.05 -9.35
CA ASP A 421 -11.81 -11.95 -8.68
C ASP A 421 -11.14 -11.40 -7.40
N LYS A 422 -9.88 -11.74 -7.15
CA LYS A 422 -9.06 -11.13 -6.11
C LYS A 422 -8.37 -9.87 -6.65
N PHE A 423 -8.19 -8.88 -5.78
CA PHE A 423 -7.30 -7.74 -6.01
C PHE A 423 -5.94 -8.20 -6.59
N ASN A 424 -5.52 -7.61 -7.68
CA ASN A 424 -4.41 -8.10 -8.49
C ASN A 424 -3.06 -7.42 -8.22
N HIS A 425 -3.01 -6.43 -7.31
CA HIS A 425 -1.77 -5.79 -6.87
C HIS A 425 -1.28 -6.36 -5.54
N ALA A 426 -0.36 -5.64 -4.88
CA ALA A 426 0.07 -5.84 -3.52
C ALA A 426 -0.45 -4.67 -2.68
N ALA A 427 -0.90 -4.93 -1.45
CA ALA A 427 -1.30 -3.90 -0.50
C ALA A 427 -1.43 -4.46 0.92
N VAL A 428 -1.36 -3.57 1.92
CA VAL A 428 -1.77 -3.85 3.30
C VAL A 428 -3.02 -3.05 3.63
N TRP A 429 -4.02 -3.74 4.18
CA TRP A 429 -5.21 -3.16 4.79
C TRP A 429 -5.01 -3.05 6.30
N SER A 430 -4.79 -1.84 6.81
CA SER A 430 -4.76 -1.54 8.24
C SER A 430 -6.18 -1.35 8.75
N PHE A 431 -6.94 -2.43 8.79
CA PHE A 431 -8.39 -2.37 9.01
C PHE A 431 -8.81 -2.23 10.48
N ARG A 432 -7.87 -2.34 11.42
CA ARG A 432 -8.11 -2.20 12.85
C ARG A 432 -6.90 -1.54 13.51
N GLY A 433 -7.05 -0.30 13.93
CA GLY A 433 -6.00 0.48 14.59
C GLY A 433 -5.81 0.08 16.06
N VAL A 434 -4.66 0.37 16.62
CA VAL A 434 -4.43 0.30 18.07
C VAL A 434 -5.10 1.50 18.75
N SER A 435 -5.70 1.29 19.92
CA SER A 435 -6.02 2.36 20.85
C SER A 435 -5.48 1.96 22.22
N THR A 436 -4.42 2.62 22.68
CA THR A 436 -3.89 2.35 24.03
C THR A 436 -4.86 2.84 25.10
N LEU A 437 -5.67 3.84 24.80
CA LEU A 437 -6.75 4.33 25.66
C LEU A 437 -7.80 3.24 25.95
N ALA A 438 -8.19 2.49 24.92
CA ALA A 438 -9.18 1.42 25.03
C ALA A 438 -8.58 0.04 25.30
N GLY A 439 -7.26 -0.09 25.41
CA GLY A 439 -6.57 -1.38 25.53
C GLY A 439 -6.73 -2.28 24.31
N ARG A 440 -6.99 -1.69 23.13
CA ARG A 440 -7.26 -2.40 21.88
C ARG A 440 -6.00 -2.67 21.09
N LEU A 441 -5.81 -3.91 20.63
CA LEU A 441 -4.70 -4.31 19.74
C LEU A 441 -5.07 -4.15 18.26
N PRO A 442 -4.09 -3.85 17.39
CA PRO A 442 -4.29 -3.65 15.97
C PRO A 442 -4.42 -4.98 15.20
N ALA A 443 -5.01 -4.91 14.00
CA ALA A 443 -4.98 -6.00 13.03
C ALA A 443 -4.83 -5.45 11.61
N ALA A 444 -4.05 -6.17 10.78
CA ALA A 444 -3.78 -5.79 9.40
C ALA A 444 -3.81 -7.00 8.48
N GLY A 445 -4.18 -6.80 7.21
CA GLY A 445 -4.19 -7.82 6.16
C GLY A 445 -3.17 -7.51 5.07
N LEU A 446 -2.17 -8.36 4.89
CA LEU A 446 -1.17 -8.30 3.83
C LEU A 446 -1.66 -9.16 2.66
N VAL A 447 -1.94 -8.55 1.52
CA VAL A 447 -2.48 -9.21 0.33
C VAL A 447 -1.52 -8.97 -0.84
N VAL A 448 -1.05 -10.06 -1.44
CA VAL A 448 -0.15 -10.05 -2.61
C VAL A 448 -0.54 -11.16 -3.60
N ASN A 449 0.11 -11.19 -4.76
CA ASN A 449 -0.22 -12.14 -5.83
C ASN A 449 1.06 -12.83 -6.36
N PHE A 450 1.75 -13.56 -5.49
CA PHE A 450 3.01 -14.20 -5.84
C PHE A 450 2.85 -15.53 -6.55
N ASN A 451 3.86 -15.87 -7.35
CA ASN A 451 3.93 -17.17 -7.99
C ASN A 451 4.22 -18.27 -6.96
N ARG A 452 3.39 -19.34 -6.94
CA ARG A 452 3.56 -20.48 -6.02
C ARG A 452 4.90 -21.24 -6.17
N ARG A 453 5.59 -21.09 -7.32
CA ARG A 453 6.89 -21.73 -7.56
C ARG A 453 8.06 -21.07 -6.84
N GLY A 454 7.90 -19.85 -6.39
CA GLY A 454 8.94 -19.05 -5.76
C GLY A 454 8.83 -17.58 -6.17
N LEU A 455 9.47 -16.71 -5.39
CA LEU A 455 9.54 -15.29 -5.65
C LEU A 455 10.76 -14.95 -6.50
N THR A 456 10.64 -13.96 -7.37
CA THR A 456 11.81 -13.24 -7.88
C THR A 456 12.40 -12.37 -6.77
N LEU A 457 13.57 -11.79 -7.00
CA LEU A 457 14.11 -10.84 -6.02
C LEU A 457 13.27 -9.56 -5.93
N ASP A 458 12.69 -9.14 -7.06
CA ASP A 458 11.79 -7.99 -7.12
C ASP A 458 10.45 -8.28 -6.37
N GLU A 459 9.92 -9.52 -6.45
CA GLU A 459 8.76 -9.94 -5.64
C GLU A 459 9.09 -10.06 -4.14
N LEU A 460 10.32 -10.46 -3.78
CA LEU A 460 10.77 -10.46 -2.39
C LEU A 460 10.92 -9.03 -1.84
N GLU A 461 11.36 -8.09 -2.67
CA GLU A 461 11.38 -6.66 -2.38
C GLU A 461 9.95 -6.14 -2.11
N THR A 462 8.99 -6.50 -2.98
CA THR A 462 7.57 -6.19 -2.78
C THR A 462 7.04 -6.77 -1.46
N LEU A 463 7.40 -8.01 -1.11
CA LEU A 463 7.02 -8.59 0.18
C LEU A 463 7.55 -7.79 1.37
N LEU A 464 8.80 -7.30 1.30
CA LEU A 464 9.36 -6.42 2.35
C LEU A 464 8.68 -5.07 2.39
N HIS A 465 8.31 -4.50 1.24
CA HIS A 465 7.54 -3.27 1.15
C HIS A 465 6.19 -3.42 1.88
N GLU A 466 5.38 -4.40 1.49
CA GLU A 466 4.08 -4.62 2.12
C GLU A 466 4.22 -4.97 3.61
N PHE A 467 5.23 -5.74 3.96
CA PHE A 467 5.50 -6.01 5.37
C PHE A 467 5.93 -4.77 6.14
N GLY A 468 6.56 -3.78 5.48
CA GLY A 468 6.85 -2.45 6.06
C GLY A 468 5.58 -1.72 6.50
N HIS A 469 4.53 -1.72 5.68
CA HIS A 469 3.20 -1.23 6.08
C HIS A 469 2.61 -2.08 7.21
N GLY A 470 2.76 -3.40 7.12
CA GLY A 470 2.28 -4.33 8.17
C GLY A 470 2.90 -4.04 9.53
N VAL A 471 4.23 -3.86 9.63
CA VAL A 471 4.88 -3.52 10.91
C VAL A 471 4.54 -2.12 11.37
N HIS A 472 4.35 -1.15 10.46
CA HIS A 472 3.88 0.18 10.83
C HIS A 472 2.51 0.12 11.51
N SER A 473 1.59 -0.68 10.97
CA SER A 473 0.26 -0.90 11.56
C SER A 473 0.33 -1.63 12.91
N LEU A 474 1.11 -2.73 12.98
CA LEU A 474 1.09 -3.65 14.12
C LEU A 474 1.97 -3.21 15.30
N LEU A 475 2.98 -2.38 15.06
CA LEU A 475 3.89 -1.87 16.10
C LEU A 475 3.52 -0.48 16.60
N SER A 476 2.45 0.09 16.06
CA SER A 476 1.88 1.35 16.53
C SER A 476 1.40 1.21 17.98
N GLN A 477 1.57 2.29 18.77
CA GLN A 477 1.19 2.40 20.18
C GLN A 477 0.46 3.73 20.42
N THR A 478 -0.36 4.14 19.46
CA THR A 478 -1.08 5.40 19.52
C THR A 478 -2.19 5.36 20.56
N ARG A 479 -2.49 6.53 21.12
CA ARG A 479 -3.58 6.71 22.09
C ARG A 479 -4.94 6.44 21.44
N TYR A 480 -5.13 6.92 20.20
CA TYR A 480 -6.36 6.88 19.43
C TYR A 480 -6.22 6.02 18.18
N ALA A 481 -7.27 5.26 17.87
CA ALA A 481 -7.25 4.30 16.75
C ALA A 481 -7.08 4.96 15.39
N SER A 482 -7.72 6.11 15.17
CA SER A 482 -7.64 6.83 13.89
C SER A 482 -6.25 7.42 13.59
N GLN A 483 -5.33 7.44 14.57
CA GLN A 483 -3.94 7.85 14.39
C GLN A 483 -2.98 6.65 14.27
N ALA A 484 -3.50 5.41 14.26
CA ALA A 484 -2.66 4.22 14.33
C ALA A 484 -1.98 3.90 12.99
N GLY A 485 -0.74 3.45 13.08
CA GLY A 485 0.01 2.84 11.98
C GLY A 485 0.09 3.71 10.74
N THR A 486 -0.51 3.23 9.66
CA THR A 486 -0.49 3.89 8.35
C THR A 486 -1.44 5.09 8.23
N ASN A 487 -2.20 5.42 9.28
CA ASN A 487 -3.01 6.65 9.33
C ASN A 487 -2.14 7.88 9.62
N VAL A 488 -1.26 8.18 8.70
CA VAL A 488 -0.30 9.29 8.69
C VAL A 488 -0.55 10.21 7.50
N GLN A 489 0.17 11.32 7.41
CA GLN A 489 0.12 12.13 6.19
C GLN A 489 0.47 11.28 4.97
N HIS A 490 -0.32 11.41 3.90
CA HIS A 490 -0.30 10.53 2.74
C HIS A 490 1.06 10.46 2.02
N ASP A 491 1.82 11.54 2.02
CA ASP A 491 3.15 11.62 1.44
C ASP A 491 4.28 11.12 2.38
N PHE A 492 3.91 10.64 3.59
CA PHE A 492 4.80 9.91 4.49
C PHE A 492 4.54 8.40 4.50
N VAL A 493 3.34 7.97 4.13
CA VAL A 493 2.86 6.58 4.35
C VAL A 493 3.77 5.51 3.75
N GLU A 494 4.41 5.83 2.61
CA GLU A 494 5.31 4.90 1.91
C GLU A 494 6.76 4.91 2.46
N ALA A 495 7.12 5.86 3.32
CA ALA A 495 8.50 5.94 3.80
C ALA A 495 8.93 4.71 4.63
N PRO A 496 8.10 4.17 5.58
CA PRO A 496 8.42 2.96 6.30
C PRO A 496 8.50 1.69 5.44
N SER A 497 7.64 1.56 4.42
CA SER A 497 7.62 0.41 3.53
C SER A 497 8.81 0.44 2.57
N GLN A 498 9.03 1.56 1.89
CA GLN A 498 10.14 1.73 0.97
C GLN A 498 11.50 1.62 1.67
N MET A 499 11.61 2.02 2.95
CA MET A 499 12.86 1.88 3.69
C MET A 499 13.36 0.43 3.68
N LEU A 500 12.48 -0.57 3.88
CA LEU A 500 12.87 -1.98 3.99
C LEU A 500 13.24 -2.66 2.66
N GLU A 501 12.87 -2.11 1.52
CA GLU A 501 13.08 -2.73 0.20
C GLU A 501 14.56 -3.06 -0.09
N ASP A 502 15.50 -2.22 0.33
CA ASP A 502 16.92 -2.39 0.05
C ASP A 502 17.61 -3.47 0.91
N TRP A 503 16.91 -4.04 1.89
CA TRP A 503 17.43 -5.10 2.79
C TRP A 503 17.71 -6.40 2.04
N VAL A 504 16.95 -6.74 1.00
CA VAL A 504 17.14 -7.96 0.19
C VAL A 504 18.51 -8.01 -0.52
N TYR A 505 19.18 -6.88 -0.67
CA TYR A 505 20.48 -6.79 -1.36
C TYR A 505 21.69 -6.86 -0.41
N ASP A 506 21.49 -6.98 0.90
CA ASP A 506 22.58 -7.13 1.86
C ASP A 506 22.85 -8.62 2.12
N PRO A 507 24.09 -9.12 1.91
CA PRO A 507 24.43 -10.53 2.12
C PRO A 507 24.22 -11.01 3.56
N ARG A 508 24.38 -10.12 4.56
CA ARG A 508 24.18 -10.45 5.97
C ARG A 508 22.70 -10.66 6.28
N VAL A 509 21.84 -9.81 5.68
CA VAL A 509 20.39 -9.96 5.76
C VAL A 509 19.97 -11.27 5.11
N MET A 510 20.47 -11.54 3.90
CA MET A 510 20.15 -12.78 3.19
C MET A 510 20.66 -14.05 3.87
N ALA A 511 21.67 -13.95 4.75
CA ALA A 511 22.09 -15.07 5.59
C ALA A 511 21.01 -15.52 6.59
N LEU A 512 20.06 -14.66 6.95
CA LEU A 512 18.89 -15.03 7.78
C LEU A 512 18.01 -16.08 7.09
N PHE A 513 17.97 -16.09 5.75
CA PHE A 513 17.23 -17.09 4.98
C PHE A 513 17.69 -18.52 5.31
N LYS A 514 18.98 -18.71 5.45
CA LYS A 514 19.57 -20.01 5.83
C LYS A 514 19.16 -20.47 7.23
N ARG A 515 18.91 -19.51 8.15
CA ARG A 515 18.43 -19.83 9.50
C ARG A 515 16.98 -20.27 9.51
N VAL A 516 16.18 -19.78 8.56
CA VAL A 516 14.76 -20.13 8.41
C VAL A 516 14.61 -21.45 7.65
N CYS A 517 15.41 -21.67 6.61
CA CYS A 517 15.38 -22.89 5.81
C CYS A 517 16.82 -23.45 5.61
N PRO A 518 17.32 -24.27 6.57
CA PRO A 518 18.64 -24.90 6.44
C PRO A 518 18.81 -25.76 5.19
N ALA A 519 17.75 -26.37 4.70
CA ALA A 519 17.74 -27.20 3.48
C ALA A 519 17.65 -26.39 2.18
N CYS A 520 17.22 -25.13 2.22
CA CYS A 520 17.11 -24.29 1.04
C CYS A 520 18.49 -23.96 0.45
N LYS A 521 18.51 -23.86 -0.88
CA LYS A 521 19.72 -23.41 -1.60
C LYS A 521 20.04 -21.95 -1.21
N PRO A 522 21.23 -21.67 -0.67
CA PRO A 522 21.59 -20.29 -0.31
C PRO A 522 21.85 -19.48 -1.57
N VAL A 523 21.46 -18.19 -1.53
CA VAL A 523 21.83 -17.25 -2.61
C VAL A 523 23.34 -16.99 -2.54
N PRO A 524 24.11 -17.23 -3.61
CA PRO A 524 25.53 -16.92 -3.59
C PRO A 524 25.76 -15.41 -3.42
N PRO A 525 26.66 -14.96 -2.52
CA PRO A 525 26.95 -13.52 -2.33
C PRO A 525 27.34 -12.80 -3.62
N ALA A 526 28.09 -13.48 -4.51
CA ALA A 526 28.47 -12.94 -5.81
C ALA A 526 27.24 -12.71 -6.72
N LEU A 527 26.22 -13.58 -6.65
CA LEU A 527 24.97 -13.43 -7.40
C LEU A 527 24.17 -12.24 -6.85
N LEU A 528 24.08 -12.11 -5.53
CA LEU A 528 23.41 -11.00 -4.86
C LEU A 528 24.06 -9.65 -5.21
N ALA A 529 25.39 -9.58 -5.21
CA ALA A 529 26.13 -8.39 -5.61
C ALA A 529 25.89 -8.02 -7.09
N LYS A 530 25.75 -9.03 -7.97
CA LYS A 530 25.36 -8.82 -9.37
C LYS A 530 23.91 -8.34 -9.46
N ALA A 531 22.97 -8.91 -8.70
CA ALA A 531 21.58 -8.51 -8.68
C ALA A 531 21.42 -7.06 -8.19
N LYS A 532 22.17 -6.65 -7.16
CA LYS A 532 22.20 -5.25 -6.70
C LYS A 532 22.64 -4.28 -7.81
N ARG A 533 23.68 -4.62 -8.56
CA ARG A 533 24.10 -3.81 -9.72
C ARG A 533 23.09 -3.85 -10.86
N ALA A 534 22.45 -4.99 -11.07
CA ALA A 534 21.42 -5.15 -12.09
C ALA A 534 20.16 -4.32 -11.78
N LYS A 535 19.82 -4.10 -10.49
CA LYS A 535 18.71 -3.22 -10.06
C LYS A 535 18.90 -1.77 -10.54
N GLU A 536 20.15 -1.30 -10.59
CA GLU A 536 20.44 0.05 -11.06
C GLU A 536 20.29 0.22 -12.58
N PHE A 537 20.26 -0.89 -13.34
CA PHE A 537 20.07 -0.86 -14.79
C PHE A 537 18.61 -0.56 -15.15
N GLY A 538 18.39 0.47 -15.96
CA GLY A 538 17.04 0.92 -16.35
C GLY A 538 16.34 1.80 -15.30
N LYS A 539 17.02 2.18 -14.22
CA LYS A 539 16.44 3.02 -13.15
C LYS A 539 16.05 4.42 -13.65
N GLY A 540 16.77 4.96 -14.64
CA GLY A 540 16.41 6.22 -15.30
C GLY A 540 15.02 6.14 -15.96
N ILE A 541 14.75 5.07 -16.71
CA ILE A 541 13.43 4.82 -17.33
C ILE A 541 12.37 4.63 -16.26
N GLN A 542 12.66 3.86 -15.21
CA GLN A 542 11.72 3.57 -14.13
C GLN A 542 11.30 4.83 -13.36
N VAL A 543 12.28 5.64 -12.92
CA VAL A 543 12.00 6.87 -12.15
C VAL A 543 11.34 7.93 -13.02
N SER A 544 11.75 8.09 -14.29
CA SER A 544 11.05 8.97 -15.23
C SER A 544 9.59 8.57 -15.42
N ARG A 545 9.29 7.26 -15.43
CA ARG A 545 7.91 6.77 -15.52
C ARG A 545 7.10 7.10 -14.27
N GLN A 546 7.66 6.95 -13.08
CA GLN A 546 7.01 7.34 -11.82
C GLN A 546 6.78 8.84 -11.74
N GLN A 547 7.74 9.64 -12.18
CA GLN A 547 7.62 11.10 -12.28
C GLN A 547 6.50 11.51 -13.25
N LEU A 548 6.38 10.81 -14.40
CA LEU A 548 5.28 11.05 -15.35
C LEU A 548 3.91 10.74 -14.70
N TYR A 549 3.78 9.62 -14.00
CA TYR A 549 2.54 9.26 -13.31
C TYR A 549 2.13 10.32 -12.28
N ALA A 550 3.08 10.75 -11.46
CA ALA A 550 2.85 11.79 -10.45
C ALA A 550 2.46 13.14 -11.08
N SER A 551 3.14 13.52 -12.16
CA SER A 551 2.83 14.76 -12.90
C SER A 551 1.48 14.68 -13.60
N TYR A 552 1.11 13.52 -14.13
CA TYR A 552 -0.19 13.30 -14.76
C TYR A 552 -1.32 13.40 -13.73
N ASP A 553 -1.20 12.72 -12.60
CA ASP A 553 -2.17 12.79 -11.51
C ASP A 553 -2.38 14.23 -11.03
N LEU A 554 -1.28 14.95 -10.78
CA LEU A 554 -1.35 16.35 -10.34
C LEU A 554 -2.03 17.24 -11.39
N ALA A 555 -1.73 17.06 -12.68
CA ALA A 555 -2.32 17.83 -13.77
C ALA A 555 -3.81 17.51 -13.98
N LEU A 556 -4.21 16.24 -13.83
CA LEU A 556 -5.61 15.81 -13.94
C LEU A 556 -6.48 16.46 -12.85
N HIS A 557 -5.92 16.62 -11.64
CA HIS A 557 -6.59 17.21 -10.48
C HIS A 557 -6.26 18.70 -10.27
N GLY A 558 -5.57 19.33 -11.24
CA GLY A 558 -5.20 20.74 -11.23
C GLY A 558 -6.36 21.68 -11.60
N LYS A 559 -6.01 22.96 -11.77
CA LYS A 559 -6.98 24.07 -12.00
C LYS A 559 -7.78 23.93 -13.28
N GLN A 560 -7.16 23.43 -14.35
CA GLN A 560 -7.81 23.33 -15.67
C GLN A 560 -8.48 21.97 -15.85
N PRO A 561 -9.77 21.92 -16.27
CA PRO A 561 -10.41 20.66 -16.64
C PRO A 561 -9.63 19.96 -17.75
N GLN A 562 -9.35 18.67 -17.57
CA GLN A 562 -8.63 17.86 -18.54
C GLN A 562 -9.44 16.58 -18.87
N ASP A 563 -9.47 16.22 -20.14
CA ASP A 563 -9.85 14.85 -20.50
C ASP A 563 -8.71 13.90 -20.11
N PRO A 564 -8.98 12.83 -19.35
CA PRO A 564 -7.92 11.94 -18.87
C PRO A 564 -7.06 11.33 -19.97
N MET A 565 -7.67 10.96 -21.11
CA MET A 565 -6.94 10.31 -22.18
C MET A 565 -6.16 11.31 -23.06
N VAL A 566 -6.74 12.48 -23.32
CA VAL A 566 -6.07 13.57 -24.08
C VAL A 566 -4.85 14.06 -23.29
N LEU A 567 -5.01 14.28 -21.99
CA LEU A 567 -3.92 14.67 -21.10
C LEU A 567 -2.82 13.60 -21.09
N TRP A 568 -3.19 12.33 -20.93
CA TRP A 568 -2.22 11.22 -20.91
C TRP A 568 -1.45 11.13 -22.22
N ALA A 569 -2.16 11.10 -23.36
CA ALA A 569 -1.55 10.98 -24.68
C ALA A 569 -0.56 12.12 -24.97
N ARG A 570 -0.87 13.36 -24.53
CA ARG A 570 0.03 14.50 -24.65
C ARG A 570 1.27 14.32 -23.78
N MET A 571 1.09 14.07 -22.48
CA MET A 571 2.22 13.99 -21.54
C MET A 571 3.12 12.78 -21.81
N GLU A 572 2.52 11.62 -22.11
CA GLU A 572 3.28 10.43 -22.52
C GLU A 572 3.96 10.64 -23.86
N GLY A 573 3.34 11.38 -24.80
CA GLY A 573 3.87 11.74 -26.11
C GLY A 573 5.14 12.60 -26.03
N GLU A 574 5.28 13.41 -25.00
CA GLU A 574 6.47 14.25 -24.75
C GLU A 574 7.66 13.46 -24.19
N THR A 575 7.48 12.18 -23.83
CA THR A 575 8.59 11.32 -23.36
C THR A 575 9.40 10.75 -24.53
N PRO A 576 10.65 10.32 -24.30
CA PRO A 576 11.50 9.76 -25.36
C PRO A 576 10.90 8.55 -26.11
N LEU A 577 10.02 7.78 -25.46
CA LEU A 577 9.34 6.62 -26.07
C LEU A 577 8.03 6.99 -26.77
N GLY A 578 7.52 8.19 -26.60
CA GLY A 578 6.27 8.64 -27.17
C GLY A 578 5.03 7.92 -26.61
N HIS A 579 3.86 8.31 -27.08
CA HIS A 579 2.57 7.65 -26.79
C HIS A 579 2.29 6.52 -27.77
N VAL A 580 1.69 5.44 -27.28
CA VAL A 580 1.22 4.33 -28.12
C VAL A 580 -0.27 4.52 -28.41
N ALA A 581 -0.59 4.86 -29.66
CA ALA A 581 -1.98 5.03 -30.07
C ALA A 581 -2.84 3.80 -29.74
N GLY A 582 -4.02 4.04 -29.18
CA GLY A 582 -4.94 2.99 -28.74
C GLY A 582 -4.61 2.33 -27.39
N SER A 583 -3.57 2.80 -26.65
CA SER A 583 -3.38 2.41 -25.25
C SER A 583 -4.16 3.35 -24.33
N MET A 584 -4.74 2.80 -23.27
CA MET A 584 -5.62 3.50 -22.32
C MET A 584 -5.15 3.33 -20.87
N LEU A 585 -3.86 3.51 -20.62
CA LEU A 585 -3.27 3.29 -19.27
C LEU A 585 -4.09 3.93 -18.14
N PRO A 586 -4.63 5.17 -18.27
CA PRO A 586 -5.44 5.77 -17.20
C PRO A 586 -6.68 4.95 -16.83
N ALA A 587 -7.21 4.12 -17.73
CA ALA A 587 -8.37 3.26 -17.48
C ALA A 587 -8.07 2.14 -16.44
N GLY A 588 -6.82 1.73 -16.33
CA GLY A 588 -6.36 0.74 -15.36
C GLY A 588 -5.65 1.35 -14.13
N PHE A 589 -5.60 2.67 -14.04
CA PHE A 589 -4.82 3.36 -13.00
C PHE A 589 -5.65 3.59 -11.71
N ALA A 590 -5.94 2.50 -10.99
CA ALA A 590 -6.79 2.50 -9.80
C ALA A 590 -6.36 3.51 -8.73
N HIS A 591 -5.06 3.74 -8.53
CA HIS A 591 -4.54 4.70 -7.55
C HIS A 591 -5.20 6.08 -7.66
N ILE A 592 -5.25 6.65 -8.87
CA ILE A 592 -5.81 8.00 -9.07
C ILE A 592 -7.34 8.02 -9.14
N ALA A 593 -7.98 6.87 -9.29
CA ALA A 593 -9.43 6.75 -9.18
C ALA A 593 -9.89 6.68 -7.72
N SER A 594 -9.01 6.29 -6.80
CA SER A 594 -9.30 6.11 -5.37
C SER A 594 -8.51 7.08 -4.48
N GLY A 595 -7.98 6.61 -3.34
CA GLY A 595 -7.34 7.42 -2.29
C GLY A 595 -6.07 8.18 -2.67
N TYR A 596 -5.42 7.84 -3.80
CA TYR A 596 -4.20 8.49 -4.28
C TYR A 596 -4.44 9.67 -5.24
N ALA A 597 -5.68 10.12 -5.41
CA ALA A 597 -5.98 11.30 -6.23
C ALA A 597 -5.22 12.55 -5.77
N ALA A 598 -4.55 13.24 -6.69
CA ALA A 598 -3.57 14.31 -6.42
C ALA A 598 -2.49 13.90 -5.38
N GLY A 599 -2.20 12.60 -5.26
CA GLY A 599 -1.36 12.00 -4.24
C GLY A 599 -0.29 11.06 -4.72
N TYR A 600 -0.26 10.72 -6.00
CA TYR A 600 0.68 9.73 -6.53
C TYR A 600 2.15 10.19 -6.39
N TYR A 601 2.42 11.49 -6.32
CA TYR A 601 3.75 12.03 -6.01
C TYR A 601 4.31 11.50 -4.68
N GLY A 602 3.44 11.08 -3.76
CA GLY A 602 3.78 10.57 -2.43
C GLY A 602 4.77 9.40 -2.49
N TYR A 603 4.73 8.55 -3.53
CA TYR A 603 5.72 7.48 -3.73
C TYR A 603 7.14 8.02 -3.88
N LEU A 604 7.35 9.04 -4.70
CA LEU A 604 8.66 9.66 -4.87
C LEU A 604 9.05 10.53 -3.67
N TRP A 605 8.08 11.21 -3.06
CA TRP A 605 8.29 12.02 -1.87
C TRP A 605 8.71 11.16 -0.67
N SER A 606 7.97 10.09 -0.39
CA SER A 606 8.30 9.13 0.66
C SER A 606 9.63 8.42 0.38
N LEU A 607 9.98 8.18 -0.89
CA LEU A 607 11.28 7.59 -1.24
C LEU A 607 12.45 8.50 -0.84
N VAL A 608 12.28 9.84 -0.92
CA VAL A 608 13.27 10.79 -0.37
C VAL A 608 13.48 10.53 1.12
N LEU A 609 12.39 10.38 1.86
CA LEU A 609 12.42 10.14 3.30
C LEU A 609 13.00 8.76 3.63
N ALA A 610 12.63 7.74 2.86
CA ALA A 610 13.13 6.37 3.00
C ALA A 610 14.66 6.30 2.77
N GLU A 611 15.18 6.97 1.75
CA GLU A 611 16.62 7.04 1.50
C GLU A 611 17.37 7.76 2.64
N ASP A 612 16.75 8.78 3.23
CA ASP A 612 17.34 9.49 4.38
C ASP A 612 17.30 8.60 5.65
N LEU A 613 16.18 7.92 5.92
CA LEU A 613 16.05 6.93 7.01
C LEU A 613 17.10 5.81 6.90
N ARG A 614 17.38 5.32 5.66
CA ARG A 614 18.41 4.30 5.40
C ARG A 614 19.81 4.74 5.83
N THR A 615 20.09 6.06 5.88
CA THR A 615 21.40 6.56 6.32
C THR A 615 21.73 6.16 7.76
N ALA A 616 20.74 5.99 8.64
CA ALA A 616 20.94 5.52 10.00
C ALA A 616 21.40 4.05 10.06
N PHE A 617 21.11 3.25 9.04
CA PHE A 617 21.51 1.85 8.90
C PHE A 617 22.72 1.66 7.96
N ALA A 618 23.41 2.73 7.57
CA ALA A 618 24.47 2.67 6.55
C ALA A 618 25.64 1.75 6.94
N THR A 619 25.97 1.67 8.24
CA THR A 619 27.06 0.83 8.74
C THR A 619 26.62 -0.64 8.84
N ASP A 620 25.43 -0.88 9.35
CA ASP A 620 24.87 -2.22 9.52
C ASP A 620 23.34 -2.24 9.37
N LYS A 621 22.85 -2.90 8.31
CA LYS A 621 21.41 -3.08 8.10
C LYS A 621 20.73 -4.00 9.11
N LEU A 622 21.52 -4.75 9.90
CA LEU A 622 21.04 -5.60 10.96
C LEU A 622 21.31 -5.00 12.36
N ASP A 623 21.61 -3.71 12.47
CA ASP A 623 21.75 -3.05 13.77
C ASP A 623 20.41 -3.05 14.52
N ALA A 624 20.30 -3.97 15.50
CA ALA A 624 19.10 -4.09 16.31
C ALA A 624 18.86 -2.87 17.24
N GLY A 625 19.89 -2.10 17.56
CA GLY A 625 19.78 -0.87 18.34
C GLY A 625 19.10 0.23 17.51
N VAL A 626 19.55 0.41 16.26
CA VAL A 626 18.91 1.32 15.31
C VAL A 626 17.49 0.84 15.00
N GLY A 627 17.29 -0.47 14.79
CA GLY A 627 15.97 -1.05 14.55
C GLY A 627 14.97 -0.79 15.68
N ARG A 628 15.38 -0.96 16.94
CA ARG A 628 14.54 -0.63 18.11
C ARG A 628 14.23 0.86 18.20
N ARG A 629 15.24 1.72 18.00
CA ARG A 629 15.01 3.18 17.95
C ARG A 629 14.01 3.55 16.85
N TYR A 630 14.11 2.94 15.67
CA TYR A 630 13.16 3.15 14.58
C TYR A 630 11.74 2.71 14.96
N ARG A 631 11.61 1.52 15.60
CA ARG A 631 10.33 1.05 16.13
C ARG A 631 9.72 2.03 17.12
N GLU A 632 10.51 2.52 18.08
CA GLU A 632 10.06 3.36 19.18
C GLU A 632 9.75 4.80 18.75
N THR A 633 10.50 5.36 17.79
CA THR A 633 10.33 6.75 17.36
C THR A 633 9.37 6.88 16.15
N VAL A 634 9.48 6.01 15.16
CA VAL A 634 8.69 6.14 13.92
C VAL A 634 7.46 5.26 13.94
N LEU A 635 7.63 3.92 14.08
CA LEU A 635 6.52 2.97 13.93
C LEU A 635 5.51 3.07 15.09
N ALA A 636 5.96 3.29 16.31
CA ALA A 636 5.08 3.35 17.48
C ALA A 636 4.15 4.57 17.48
N ASN A 637 4.58 5.68 16.87
CA ASN A 637 3.87 6.94 16.99
C ASN A 637 2.79 7.17 15.93
N GLY A 638 2.79 6.43 14.81
CA GLY A 638 1.77 6.61 13.78
C GLY A 638 1.52 8.08 13.44
N GLY A 639 0.24 8.47 13.36
CA GLY A 639 -0.18 9.86 13.08
C GLY A 639 -0.27 10.79 14.29
N GLN A 640 -0.06 10.28 15.52
CA GLN A 640 -0.17 11.12 16.74
C GLN A 640 0.97 12.13 16.88
N VAL A 641 2.06 11.97 16.09
CA VAL A 641 3.19 12.91 16.00
C VAL A 641 3.41 13.25 14.52
N ALA A 642 3.78 14.51 14.25
CA ALA A 642 4.02 14.97 12.87
C ALA A 642 5.23 14.22 12.25
N PRO A 643 5.17 13.84 10.96
CA PRO A 643 6.26 13.10 10.31
C PRO A 643 7.63 13.80 10.39
N GLU A 644 7.67 15.11 10.25
CA GLU A 644 8.91 15.91 10.36
C GLU A 644 9.58 15.72 11.74
N GLU A 645 8.77 15.68 12.78
CA GLU A 645 9.24 15.48 14.16
C GLU A 645 9.72 14.05 14.37
N LEU A 646 8.99 13.05 13.86
CA LEU A 646 9.41 11.63 13.90
C LEU A 646 10.76 11.43 13.20
N LEU A 647 10.94 12.02 12.03
CA LEU A 647 12.18 11.95 11.27
C LEU A 647 13.33 12.63 12.03
N GLN A 648 13.09 13.80 12.60
CA GLN A 648 14.09 14.51 13.38
C GLN A 648 14.50 13.75 14.66
N GLN A 649 13.55 13.15 15.36
CA GLN A 649 13.82 12.34 16.54
C GLN A 649 14.64 11.09 16.18
N PHE A 650 14.31 10.40 15.10
CA PHE A 650 15.02 9.21 14.67
C PHE A 650 16.42 9.51 14.12
N LEU A 651 16.55 10.52 13.24
CA LEU A 651 17.80 10.86 12.55
C LEU A 651 18.75 11.72 13.43
N GLY A 652 18.23 12.38 14.48
CA GLY A 652 18.98 13.36 15.27
C GLY A 652 19.22 14.70 14.55
N ARG A 653 18.56 14.88 13.40
CA ARG A 653 18.62 16.08 12.55
C ARG A 653 17.35 16.20 11.70
N PRO A 654 17.04 17.38 11.13
CA PRO A 654 16.02 17.46 10.09
C PRO A 654 16.32 16.54 8.90
N SER A 655 15.27 15.98 8.30
CA SER A 655 15.40 15.15 7.08
C SER A 655 15.85 16.01 5.90
N ASP A 656 16.63 15.43 4.98
CA ASP A 656 17.05 16.07 3.73
C ASP A 656 17.01 15.13 2.51
N SER A 657 17.07 15.71 1.33
CA SER A 657 16.96 14.96 0.07
C SER A 657 18.29 14.49 -0.53
N LYS A 658 19.43 14.70 0.17
CA LYS A 658 20.77 14.45 -0.38
C LYS A 658 21.00 12.97 -0.73
N ALA A 659 20.55 12.06 0.14
CA ALA A 659 20.71 10.63 -0.08
C ALA A 659 19.97 10.18 -1.34
N PHE A 660 18.74 10.65 -1.54
CA PHE A 660 17.90 10.36 -2.70
C PHE A 660 18.53 10.86 -4.00
N PHE A 661 18.87 12.14 -4.10
CA PHE A 661 19.46 12.68 -5.32
C PHE A 661 20.81 12.04 -5.64
N LYS A 662 21.65 11.79 -4.62
CA LYS A 662 22.90 11.04 -4.80
C LYS A 662 22.64 9.61 -5.33
N ALA A 663 21.56 8.96 -4.92
CA ALA A 663 21.20 7.63 -5.45
C ALA A 663 20.73 7.71 -6.90
N LEU A 664 20.04 8.78 -7.30
CA LEU A 664 19.61 9.01 -8.68
C LEU A 664 20.79 9.34 -9.64
N GLU A 665 21.81 10.03 -9.14
CA GLU A 665 23.00 10.43 -9.93
C GLU A 665 23.97 9.27 -10.19
N LYS A 666 23.92 8.18 -9.40
CA LYS A 666 24.77 7.01 -9.60
C LYS A 666 24.47 6.34 -10.94
N GLN A 667 25.49 6.19 -11.78
CA GLN A 667 25.43 5.51 -13.08
C GLN A 667 25.61 4.00 -12.95
#